data_24741d7da32f417fef255ee342a99bd0
#
_entry.id   24741d7da32f417fef255ee342a99bd0
#
_cell.length_a   1.000
_cell.length_b   1.000
_cell.length_c   1.000
_cell.angle_alpha   90.00
_cell.angle_beta   90.00
_cell.angle_gamma   90.00
#
_symmetry.space_group_name_H-M   'P 1'
#
loop_
_entity.id
_entity.type
_entity.pdbx_description
1 polymer ?
#
loop_
_entity_poly.entity_id
_entity_poly.type
_entity_poly.pdbx_seq_one_letter_code
_entity_poly.pdbx_strand_id
1 'polypeptide(L)'
;MFYNVLVNYWQPLCIIHGKEVVNTMSFLRDLRVAFYSLQRTQGLAITVIVTLALGIGANAAIFTLVRGVLLKPLVNRDENRLIYIRQSAPGNNDDNTTFSVPEIQDLRASVKTLSAFGEFSTIEFTMVGLGEPRVVQAGVVSGDYFEVMGLHPVLGHLIGPQDDGPKAAGVVVLTYRFWTTSLAKDPSVIGKTVRLGSGPMGNRSGTIIGVLEPCVPYPQDTEIIANVVTSPHHLSATMVTDRLHRMTEIFGRLAPGATLEQARAELRSVYGGMTKAHPETYSAKGNFQISAKPLREQITSGARTVLLVLLAASALVFIIACSNVANLILTRTVRREGELAIRAALGASKGALRRMLLAESLLLCSAGALLGVMSAQPMVAILARYASRFSVRALDLRVDNSLLWVGAALAIVAAVILAFVPRLPSAGTSNGLSLSSGSVRITGSTNRRQRIFAVIQIAASFVLLTGASTVITTLIALQTAETGLDTRHVLTINVPVMSYGKTSQQVVDFYKESIRRIDALPGVSKTAFGMSVPWRDGGFGLQFSADGHVHAPGEEDPRAQLRVISPGFFASLGVPIIAGRDFDGLDGQKGKEPVVIVSETLAKRMFPNHDAVDRHVFWTDPVLRFAPISSAPHRIIGVTADIDDEHIVPEPILTVYTPFEEGPVFGGHLFVHTSADPYSLVTPVTRIIRDMSADQPIEHAATLEDVRAEVLTPDRLNSLVFGVFAAVALAIAVVGVAGVLAFSVSARTREFGIRLALGSQPQDLLKGVVTQGALIAGAGILAGAAFGFVVARLAGSYLFEMKMPGALPVVLSAVLLLIAAVVASMLPAARAARIDVIEALRSE
;
A
#
# COMPACT_ATOMS: atom_id res chain seq x y z
N MET A 1 41.67 64.10 12.12
CA MET A 1 41.07 63.08 13.00
C MET A 1 40.09 62.17 12.28
N PHE A 2 39.56 62.48 11.09
CA PHE A 2 38.61 61.66 10.31
C PHE A 2 39.26 60.61 9.42
N TYR A 3 40.57 60.67 9.16
CA TYR A 3 41.25 59.76 8.27
C TYR A 3 41.62 58.40 8.93
N ASN A 4 41.77 58.40 10.26
CA ASN A 4 42.17 57.23 11.05
C ASN A 4 40.96 56.34 11.48
N VAL A 5 39.72 56.86 11.38
CA VAL A 5 38.51 56.08 11.73
C VAL A 5 38.04 55.28 10.54
N LEU A 6 38.19 55.73 9.30
CA LEU A 6 37.82 55.03 8.09
C LEU A 6 38.73 53.83 7.75
N VAL A 7 40.02 53.94 8.08
CA VAL A 7 41.00 52.87 7.82
C VAL A 7 40.80 51.65 8.72
N ASN A 8 40.37 51.88 9.97
CA ASN A 8 40.16 50.77 10.93
C ASN A 8 38.85 50.02 10.76
N TYR A 9 37.84 50.58 10.05
CA TYR A 9 36.57 49.87 9.81
C TYR A 9 36.52 49.13 8.48
N TRP A 10 37.39 49.45 7.51
CA TRP A 10 37.40 48.80 6.18
C TRP A 10 38.39 47.62 6.07
N GLN A 11 39.42 47.55 6.92
CA GLN A 11 40.38 46.44 6.90
C GLN A 11 39.75 45.09 7.25
N PRO A 12 38.84 44.89 8.22
CA PRO A 12 38.22 43.60 8.47
C PRO A 12 37.25 43.16 7.36
N LEU A 13 36.53 44.10 6.70
CA LEU A 13 35.60 43.75 5.63
C LEU A 13 36.30 43.30 4.32
N CYS A 14 37.43 43.96 3.96
CA CYS A 14 38.21 43.52 2.80
C CYS A 14 38.93 42.19 3.04
N ILE A 15 39.35 41.91 4.28
CA ILE A 15 39.99 40.62 4.63
C ILE A 15 38.97 39.48 4.62
N ILE A 16 37.73 39.72 5.03
CA ILE A 16 36.65 38.70 5.01
C ILE A 16 36.25 38.45 3.55
N HIS A 17 36.01 39.48 2.72
CA HIS A 17 35.68 39.29 1.30
C HIS A 17 36.86 38.70 0.48
N GLY A 18 38.09 39.11 0.77
CA GLY A 18 39.27 38.54 0.13
C GLY A 18 39.50 37.09 0.47
N LYS A 19 39.23 36.65 1.71
CA LYS A 19 39.30 35.21 2.11
C LYS A 19 38.20 34.38 1.48
N GLU A 20 36.99 34.88 1.33
CA GLU A 20 35.92 34.17 0.66
C GLU A 20 36.16 34.02 -0.85
N VAL A 21 36.60 35.09 -1.53
CA VAL A 21 36.93 35.02 -2.96
C VAL A 21 38.14 34.10 -3.22
N VAL A 22 39.15 34.13 -2.40
CA VAL A 22 40.31 33.21 -2.50
C VAL A 22 39.91 31.76 -2.20
N ASN A 23 39.01 31.53 -1.27
CA ASN A 23 38.50 30.18 -0.99
C ASN A 23 37.62 29.63 -2.12
N THR A 24 36.76 30.43 -2.72
CA THR A 24 35.92 30.01 -3.87
C THR A 24 36.77 29.76 -5.11
N MET A 25 37.75 30.61 -5.43
CA MET A 25 38.69 30.37 -6.55
C MET A 25 39.53 29.10 -6.33
N SER A 26 39.93 28.81 -5.09
CA SER A 26 40.64 27.57 -4.76
C SER A 26 39.80 26.33 -4.93
N PHE A 27 38.50 26.37 -4.57
CA PHE A 27 37.58 25.24 -4.70
C PHE A 27 37.23 24.92 -6.17
N LEU A 28 37.04 25.92 -7.00
CA LEU A 28 36.84 25.73 -8.44
C LEU A 28 38.06 25.07 -9.10
N ARG A 29 39.28 25.44 -8.67
CA ARG A 29 40.52 24.77 -9.12
C ARG A 29 40.55 23.32 -8.65
N ASP A 30 40.15 23.04 -7.39
CA ASP A 30 40.06 21.68 -6.87
C ASP A 30 39.05 20.82 -7.67
N LEU A 31 37.88 21.36 -8.05
CA LEU A 31 36.92 20.70 -8.94
C LEU A 31 37.50 20.36 -10.32
N ARG A 32 38.23 21.30 -10.93
CA ARG A 32 38.88 21.05 -12.23
C ARG A 32 39.94 19.94 -12.14
N VAL A 33 40.74 19.94 -11.10
CA VAL A 33 41.75 18.89 -10.84
C VAL A 33 41.06 17.55 -10.60
N ALA A 34 40.00 17.55 -9.82
CA ALA A 34 39.18 16.35 -9.54
C ALA A 34 38.59 15.77 -10.83
N PHE A 35 38.08 16.61 -11.73
CA PHE A 35 37.52 16.17 -13.00
C PHE A 35 38.57 15.46 -13.87
N TYR A 36 39.75 16.05 -14.07
CA TYR A 36 40.82 15.41 -14.83
C TYR A 36 41.36 14.11 -14.17
N SER A 37 41.36 14.08 -12.84
CA SER A 37 41.71 12.87 -12.08
C SER A 37 40.70 11.73 -12.31
N LEU A 38 39.40 12.04 -12.39
CA LEU A 38 38.34 11.06 -12.63
C LEU A 38 38.33 10.54 -14.06
N GLN A 39 38.67 11.39 -15.06
CA GLN A 39 38.83 10.96 -16.45
C GLN A 39 39.91 9.87 -16.64
N ARG A 40 40.96 9.85 -15.81
CA ARG A 40 41.97 8.82 -15.85
C ARG A 40 41.55 7.48 -15.22
N THR A 41 40.44 7.45 -14.47
CA THR A 41 39.93 6.27 -13.78
C THR A 41 38.44 6.01 -14.12
N GLN A 42 38.15 5.92 -15.44
CA GLN A 42 36.77 5.88 -15.97
C GLN A 42 35.95 4.71 -15.40
N GLY A 43 36.52 3.50 -15.33
CA GLY A 43 35.77 2.34 -14.83
C GLY A 43 35.30 2.50 -13.38
N LEU A 44 36.16 3.06 -12.51
CA LEU A 44 35.76 3.35 -11.13
C LEU A 44 34.70 4.45 -11.07
N ALA A 45 34.90 5.54 -11.84
CA ALA A 45 33.95 6.66 -11.87
C ALA A 45 32.55 6.19 -12.33
N ILE A 46 32.48 5.42 -13.41
CA ILE A 46 31.21 4.85 -13.91
C ILE A 46 30.54 3.97 -12.85
N THR A 47 31.30 3.06 -12.22
CA THR A 47 30.73 2.18 -11.16
C THR A 47 30.18 2.98 -10.00
N VAL A 48 30.90 4.03 -9.55
CA VAL A 48 30.43 4.91 -8.47
C VAL A 48 29.19 5.68 -8.87
N ILE A 49 29.19 6.28 -10.08
CA ILE A 49 28.06 7.07 -10.58
C ILE A 49 26.82 6.19 -10.72
N VAL A 50 26.93 5.00 -11.32
CA VAL A 50 25.77 4.08 -11.46
C VAL A 50 25.24 3.60 -10.10
N THR A 51 26.14 3.24 -9.18
CA THR A 51 25.74 2.82 -7.82
C THR A 51 25.01 3.94 -7.08
N LEU A 52 25.52 5.17 -7.14
CA LEU A 52 24.86 6.33 -6.52
C LEU A 52 23.56 6.71 -7.24
N ALA A 53 23.52 6.61 -8.57
CA ALA A 53 22.31 6.88 -9.34
C ALA A 53 21.14 5.96 -8.92
N LEU A 54 21.40 4.67 -8.74
CA LEU A 54 20.40 3.72 -8.23
C LEU A 54 19.94 4.07 -6.82
N GLY A 55 20.86 4.36 -5.90
CA GLY A 55 20.54 4.71 -4.52
C GLY A 55 19.80 6.04 -4.38
N ILE A 56 20.27 7.09 -5.04
CA ILE A 56 19.67 8.43 -5.00
C ILE A 56 18.33 8.43 -5.75
N GLY A 57 18.28 7.80 -6.94
CA GLY A 57 17.08 7.75 -7.77
C GLY A 57 15.92 7.04 -7.08
N ALA A 58 16.17 5.89 -6.48
CA ALA A 58 15.17 5.16 -5.71
C ALA A 58 14.62 5.99 -4.54
N ASN A 59 15.54 6.61 -3.75
CA ASN A 59 15.11 7.46 -2.64
C ASN A 59 14.34 8.70 -3.08
N ALA A 60 14.79 9.36 -4.14
CA ALA A 60 14.12 10.55 -4.67
C ALA A 60 12.70 10.20 -5.18
N ALA A 61 12.54 9.07 -5.88
CA ALA A 61 11.24 8.61 -6.36
C ALA A 61 10.28 8.28 -5.20
N ILE A 62 10.73 7.48 -4.23
CA ILE A 62 9.93 7.11 -3.06
C ILE A 62 9.60 8.34 -2.20
N PHE A 63 10.56 9.24 -1.97
CA PHE A 63 10.30 10.47 -1.21
C PHE A 63 9.26 11.37 -1.91
N THR A 64 9.31 11.49 -3.23
CA THR A 64 8.31 12.24 -4.01
C THR A 64 6.92 11.65 -3.81
N LEU A 65 6.81 10.32 -3.81
CA LEU A 65 5.57 9.61 -3.54
C LEU A 65 5.08 9.86 -2.10
N VAL A 66 5.95 9.68 -1.11
CA VAL A 66 5.64 9.94 0.31
C VAL A 66 5.19 11.39 0.51
N ARG A 67 5.91 12.35 -0.05
CA ARG A 67 5.53 13.76 0.02
C ARG A 67 4.17 14.03 -0.62
N GLY A 68 3.95 13.52 -1.82
CA GLY A 68 2.70 13.74 -2.57
C GLY A 68 1.48 13.13 -1.88
N VAL A 69 1.63 11.92 -1.33
CA VAL A 69 0.52 11.20 -0.68
C VAL A 69 0.34 11.64 0.78
N LEU A 70 1.42 11.67 1.58
CA LEU A 70 1.30 11.88 3.04
C LEU A 70 1.42 13.34 3.46
N LEU A 71 2.28 14.14 2.80
CA LEU A 71 2.66 15.45 3.31
C LEU A 71 2.03 16.64 2.58
N LYS A 72 1.64 16.48 1.31
CA LYS A 72 1.03 17.56 0.52
C LYS A 72 -0.28 17.99 1.18
N PRO A 73 -0.54 19.28 1.38
CA PRO A 73 -1.83 19.77 1.89
C PRO A 73 -3.01 19.32 1.03
N LEU A 74 -4.20 19.22 1.63
CA LEU A 74 -5.45 19.06 0.91
C LEU A 74 -5.83 20.38 0.22
N VAL A 75 -6.71 20.31 -0.77
CA VAL A 75 -7.28 21.50 -1.44
C VAL A 75 -8.30 22.18 -0.54
N ASN A 76 -8.86 21.44 0.40
CA ASN A 76 -9.87 21.89 1.34
C ASN A 76 -9.44 23.15 2.12
N ARG A 77 -10.29 24.18 2.15
CA ARG A 77 -10.01 25.41 2.91
C ARG A 77 -9.85 25.11 4.39
N ASP A 78 -8.79 25.65 5.00
CA ASP A 78 -8.45 25.45 6.43
C ASP A 78 -8.41 23.96 6.83
N GLU A 79 -7.70 23.13 6.05
CA GLU A 79 -7.63 21.67 6.28
C GLU A 79 -7.28 21.25 7.72
N ASN A 80 -6.51 22.10 8.44
CA ASN A 80 -6.12 21.83 9.83
C ASN A 80 -7.32 21.85 10.80
N ARG A 81 -8.45 22.43 10.41
CA ARG A 81 -9.69 22.44 11.16
C ARG A 81 -10.67 21.35 10.74
N LEU A 82 -10.33 20.59 9.70
CA LEU A 82 -11.19 19.55 9.15
C LEU A 82 -10.83 18.20 9.75
N ILE A 83 -11.79 17.57 10.40
CA ILE A 83 -11.63 16.29 11.08
C ILE A 83 -12.64 15.26 10.54
N TYR A 84 -12.22 14.00 10.53
CA TYR A 84 -13.08 12.85 10.34
C TYR A 84 -13.40 12.24 11.70
N ILE A 85 -14.68 12.00 11.95
CA ILE A 85 -15.18 11.40 13.20
C ILE A 85 -15.58 9.96 12.91
N ARG A 86 -15.06 9.03 13.69
CA ARG A 86 -15.26 7.60 13.53
C ARG A 86 -15.81 6.96 14.80
N GLN A 87 -16.80 6.13 14.64
CA GLN A 87 -17.29 5.19 15.64
C GLN A 87 -16.71 3.81 15.35
N SER A 88 -16.32 3.07 16.36
CA SER A 88 -15.82 1.70 16.23
C SER A 88 -16.37 0.80 17.32
N ALA A 89 -16.48 -0.48 17.04
CA ALA A 89 -16.90 -1.52 17.98
C ALA A 89 -15.88 -2.66 18.00
N PRO A 90 -14.70 -2.46 18.65
CA PRO A 90 -13.62 -3.45 18.64
C PRO A 90 -14.02 -4.82 19.16
N GLY A 91 -14.98 -4.91 20.07
CA GLY A 91 -15.51 -6.20 20.56
C GLY A 91 -16.26 -7.00 19.49
N ASN A 92 -16.70 -6.34 18.40
CA ASN A 92 -17.37 -6.95 17.25
C ASN A 92 -16.45 -7.03 16.02
N ASN A 93 -15.15 -6.76 16.18
CA ASN A 93 -14.18 -6.64 15.09
C ASN A 93 -14.55 -5.57 14.03
N ASP A 94 -15.30 -4.54 14.44
CA ASP A 94 -15.75 -3.48 13.55
C ASP A 94 -14.98 -2.18 13.85
N ASP A 95 -14.13 -1.80 12.92
CA ASP A 95 -13.27 -0.63 13.04
C ASP A 95 -13.96 0.68 12.66
N ASN A 96 -15.11 0.61 11.94
CA ASN A 96 -15.88 1.78 11.53
C ASN A 96 -17.36 1.43 11.34
N THR A 97 -18.11 1.46 12.44
CA THR A 97 -19.56 1.17 12.43
C THR A 97 -20.40 2.24 11.76
N THR A 98 -19.80 3.35 11.31
CA THR A 98 -20.52 4.55 10.81
C THR A 98 -21.54 5.08 11.85
N PHE A 99 -22.41 6.01 11.47
CA PHE A 99 -23.37 6.61 12.38
C PHE A 99 -24.78 6.53 11.81
N SER A 100 -25.76 6.45 12.70
CA SER A 100 -27.18 6.64 12.39
C SER A 100 -27.57 8.12 12.47
N VAL A 101 -28.66 8.48 11.81
CA VAL A 101 -29.17 9.88 11.85
C VAL A 101 -29.47 10.36 13.26
N PRO A 102 -30.13 9.59 14.17
CA PRO A 102 -30.30 9.99 15.55
C PRO A 102 -28.99 10.22 16.33
N GLU A 103 -27.96 9.38 16.10
CA GLU A 103 -26.64 9.57 16.71
C GLU A 103 -26.00 10.89 16.26
N ILE A 104 -26.12 11.21 14.97
CA ILE A 104 -25.60 12.47 14.41
C ILE A 104 -26.34 13.69 15.03
N GLN A 105 -27.65 13.60 15.18
CA GLN A 105 -28.45 14.66 15.78
C GLN A 105 -28.03 14.92 17.23
N ASP A 106 -27.79 13.88 18.03
CA ASP A 106 -27.33 14.01 19.40
C ASP A 106 -25.93 14.66 19.49
N LEU A 107 -25.00 14.24 18.62
CA LEU A 107 -23.68 14.83 18.52
C LEU A 107 -23.75 16.31 18.11
N ARG A 108 -24.58 16.64 17.10
CA ARG A 108 -24.77 18.01 16.61
C ARG A 108 -25.36 18.93 17.69
N ALA A 109 -26.28 18.42 18.50
CA ALA A 109 -26.90 19.17 19.58
C ALA A 109 -25.96 19.43 20.77
N SER A 110 -25.03 18.53 21.05
CA SER A 110 -24.27 18.50 22.28
C SER A 110 -22.80 18.95 22.16
N VAL A 111 -22.19 18.80 20.97
CA VAL A 111 -20.77 19.12 20.74
C VAL A 111 -20.61 20.58 20.32
N LYS A 112 -19.82 21.35 21.08
CA LYS A 112 -19.59 22.80 20.86
C LYS A 112 -18.21 23.10 20.27
N THR A 113 -17.27 22.18 20.37
CA THR A 113 -15.92 22.35 19.80
C THR A 113 -15.91 22.23 18.27
N LEU A 114 -17.06 21.83 17.66
CA LEU A 114 -17.26 21.80 16.23
C LEU A 114 -18.21 22.91 15.80
N SER A 115 -17.86 23.65 14.76
CA SER A 115 -18.68 24.70 14.18
C SER A 115 -19.72 24.18 13.20
N ALA A 116 -19.46 23.05 12.57
CA ALA A 116 -20.35 22.42 11.59
C ALA A 116 -20.06 20.93 11.44
N PHE A 117 -21.10 20.18 11.02
CA PHE A 117 -21.06 18.75 10.72
C PHE A 117 -21.48 18.51 9.27
N GLY A 118 -20.66 17.78 8.51
CA GLY A 118 -21.00 17.31 7.18
C GLY A 118 -21.25 15.80 7.21
N GLU A 119 -22.33 15.39 6.61
CA GLU A 119 -22.76 13.99 6.53
C GLU A 119 -22.50 13.45 5.13
N PHE A 120 -22.04 12.20 5.07
CA PHE A 120 -21.73 11.52 3.81
C PHE A 120 -22.05 10.03 3.95
N SER A 121 -22.88 9.52 3.07
CA SER A 121 -23.16 8.09 2.98
C SER A 121 -22.70 7.57 1.63
N THR A 122 -21.83 6.57 1.63
CA THR A 122 -21.39 5.92 0.40
C THR A 122 -22.49 4.99 -0.12
N ILE A 123 -22.80 5.10 -1.41
CA ILE A 123 -23.79 4.27 -2.08
C ILE A 123 -23.37 4.03 -3.53
N GLU A 124 -23.78 2.90 -4.09
CA GLU A 124 -23.70 2.66 -5.52
C GLU A 124 -25.02 3.00 -6.20
N PHE A 125 -24.95 3.82 -7.23
CA PHE A 125 -26.10 4.06 -8.09
C PHE A 125 -25.87 3.46 -9.48
N THR A 126 -26.92 2.87 -10.02
CA THR A 126 -27.00 2.68 -11.46
C THR A 126 -27.43 3.98 -12.11
N MET A 127 -26.59 4.59 -12.91
CA MET A 127 -26.83 5.88 -13.55
C MET A 127 -27.16 5.72 -15.03
N VAL A 128 -28.25 6.39 -15.46
CA VAL A 128 -28.72 6.46 -16.84
C VAL A 128 -28.95 7.92 -17.23
N GLY A 129 -28.58 8.29 -18.46
CA GLY A 129 -28.79 9.65 -18.99
C GLY A 129 -27.51 10.39 -19.38
N LEU A 130 -26.32 9.80 -19.13
CA LEU A 130 -25.04 10.30 -19.56
C LEU A 130 -24.26 9.21 -20.33
N GLY A 131 -24.65 8.96 -21.55
CA GLY A 131 -24.06 7.89 -22.36
C GLY A 131 -24.67 6.52 -22.05
N GLU A 132 -23.83 5.47 -22.06
CA GLU A 132 -24.27 4.12 -21.72
C GLU A 132 -24.62 3.99 -20.22
N PRO A 133 -25.62 3.18 -19.86
CA PRO A 133 -25.94 2.85 -18.48
C PRO A 133 -24.70 2.30 -17.76
N ARG A 134 -24.43 2.80 -16.55
CA ARG A 134 -23.28 2.39 -15.73
C ARG A 134 -23.56 2.42 -14.24
N VAL A 135 -22.80 1.68 -13.49
CA VAL A 135 -22.72 1.84 -12.04
C VAL A 135 -21.76 2.97 -11.71
N VAL A 136 -22.13 3.83 -10.76
CA VAL A 136 -21.29 4.92 -10.27
C VAL A 136 -21.19 4.87 -8.75
N GLN A 137 -20.00 5.06 -8.24
CA GLN A 137 -19.76 5.25 -6.82
C GLN A 137 -20.22 6.66 -6.42
N ALA A 138 -21.16 6.74 -5.53
CA ALA A 138 -21.79 7.99 -5.14
C ALA A 138 -21.66 8.29 -3.65
N GLY A 139 -21.63 9.59 -3.31
CA GLY A 139 -21.82 10.10 -1.98
C GLY A 139 -23.21 10.74 -1.87
N VAL A 140 -24.00 10.32 -0.90
CA VAL A 140 -25.22 11.04 -0.51
C VAL A 140 -24.89 11.93 0.67
N VAL A 141 -25.12 13.25 0.52
CA VAL A 141 -24.62 14.25 1.47
C VAL A 141 -25.72 15.15 2.02
N SER A 142 -25.50 15.69 3.22
CA SER A 142 -26.29 16.79 3.77
C SER A 142 -25.97 18.12 3.09
N GLY A 143 -26.86 19.08 3.20
CA GLY A 143 -26.67 20.43 2.64
C GLY A 143 -25.43 21.17 3.15
N ASP A 144 -24.99 20.89 4.37
CA ASP A 144 -23.82 21.53 4.98
C ASP A 144 -22.48 20.89 4.55
N TYR A 145 -22.50 19.76 3.84
CA TYR A 145 -21.30 18.97 3.55
C TYR A 145 -20.19 19.77 2.85
N PHE A 146 -20.53 20.47 1.77
CA PHE A 146 -19.50 21.22 1.00
C PHE A 146 -18.98 22.43 1.75
N GLU A 147 -19.77 23.07 2.59
CA GLU A 147 -19.32 24.14 3.49
C GLU A 147 -18.32 23.62 4.52
N VAL A 148 -18.62 22.46 5.12
CA VAL A 148 -17.72 21.77 6.05
C VAL A 148 -16.43 21.37 5.34
N MET A 149 -16.53 20.80 4.15
CA MET A 149 -15.35 20.38 3.38
C MET A 149 -14.55 21.57 2.84
N GLY A 150 -15.18 22.74 2.66
CA GLY A 150 -14.52 23.95 2.16
C GLY A 150 -14.03 23.78 0.72
N LEU A 151 -14.81 23.12 -0.12
CA LEU A 151 -14.54 22.86 -1.53
C LEU A 151 -15.30 23.85 -2.42
N HIS A 152 -14.80 24.04 -3.68
CA HIS A 152 -15.38 24.99 -4.62
C HIS A 152 -15.78 24.31 -5.95
N PRO A 153 -16.77 24.85 -6.68
CA PRO A 153 -17.11 24.35 -8.00
C PRO A 153 -16.15 24.91 -9.06
N VAL A 154 -15.86 24.09 -10.09
CA VAL A 154 -15.23 24.55 -11.35
C VAL A 154 -16.29 25.02 -12.34
N LEU A 155 -17.44 24.35 -12.34
CA LEU A 155 -18.61 24.69 -13.15
C LEU A 155 -19.86 24.63 -12.29
N GLY A 156 -20.82 25.51 -12.53
CA GLY A 156 -22.09 25.54 -11.81
C GLY A 156 -21.97 25.91 -10.34
N HIS A 157 -22.71 25.24 -9.48
CA HIS A 157 -22.70 25.43 -8.02
C HIS A 157 -22.70 24.09 -7.29
N LEU A 158 -22.41 24.09 -5.99
CA LEU A 158 -22.42 22.90 -5.13
C LEU A 158 -23.73 22.80 -4.35
N ILE A 159 -24.00 21.60 -3.82
CA ILE A 159 -25.14 21.34 -2.93
C ILE A 159 -25.00 22.23 -1.70
N GLY A 160 -26.08 22.91 -1.35
CA GLY A 160 -26.16 23.78 -0.18
C GLY A 160 -27.39 23.47 0.67
N PRO A 161 -27.61 24.23 1.77
CA PRO A 161 -28.75 24.03 2.65
C PRO A 161 -30.13 24.13 1.96
N GLN A 162 -30.18 24.86 0.85
CA GLN A 162 -31.42 24.97 0.02
C GLN A 162 -31.76 23.69 -0.74
N ASP A 163 -30.75 22.82 -0.92
CA ASP A 163 -30.91 21.54 -1.62
C ASP A 163 -31.17 20.38 -0.66
N ASP A 164 -31.34 20.66 0.62
CA ASP A 164 -31.56 19.68 1.68
C ASP A 164 -33.07 19.54 2.02
N GLY A 165 -33.37 18.41 2.66
CA GLY A 165 -34.71 18.08 3.11
C GLY A 165 -35.60 17.35 2.09
N PRO A 166 -36.68 16.70 2.55
CA PRO A 166 -37.44 15.70 1.76
C PRO A 166 -38.23 16.29 0.59
N LYS A 167 -38.38 17.61 0.50
CA LYS A 167 -39.07 18.32 -0.59
C LYS A 167 -38.13 18.98 -1.59
N ALA A 168 -36.80 18.91 -1.37
CA ALA A 168 -35.86 19.49 -2.28
C ALA A 168 -35.86 18.77 -3.63
N ALA A 169 -35.42 19.44 -4.68
CA ALA A 169 -35.15 18.78 -5.96
C ALA A 169 -33.93 17.85 -5.87
N GLY A 170 -33.95 16.74 -6.62
CA GLY A 170 -32.82 15.89 -6.75
C GLY A 170 -31.70 16.59 -7.52
N VAL A 171 -30.51 16.72 -6.92
CA VAL A 171 -29.35 17.40 -7.51
C VAL A 171 -28.09 16.55 -7.38
N VAL A 172 -27.21 16.69 -8.36
CA VAL A 172 -25.97 15.93 -8.48
C VAL A 172 -24.80 16.87 -8.78
N VAL A 173 -23.69 16.65 -8.13
CA VAL A 173 -22.39 17.28 -8.41
C VAL A 173 -21.43 16.20 -8.89
N LEU A 174 -20.76 16.44 -10.01
CA LEU A 174 -19.76 15.53 -10.57
C LEU A 174 -18.42 15.81 -9.92
N THR A 175 -17.62 14.77 -9.63
CA THR A 175 -16.23 14.96 -9.27
C THR A 175 -15.42 15.39 -10.50
N TYR A 176 -14.36 16.15 -10.32
CA TYR A 176 -13.49 16.60 -11.41
C TYR A 176 -12.91 15.42 -12.20
N ARG A 177 -12.57 14.35 -11.50
CA ARG A 177 -12.04 13.14 -12.11
C ARG A 177 -13.06 12.49 -13.04
N PHE A 178 -14.27 12.22 -12.56
CA PHE A 178 -15.34 11.62 -13.36
C PHE A 178 -15.66 12.47 -14.61
N TRP A 179 -15.79 13.78 -14.44
CA TRP A 179 -16.01 14.71 -15.54
C TRP A 179 -14.89 14.69 -16.59
N THR A 180 -13.61 14.55 -16.15
CA THR A 180 -12.47 14.55 -17.07
C THR A 180 -12.24 13.22 -17.77
N THR A 181 -12.43 12.09 -17.05
CA THR A 181 -12.13 10.76 -17.57
C THR A 181 -13.30 10.12 -18.32
N SER A 182 -14.52 10.32 -17.83
CA SER A 182 -15.71 9.66 -18.37
C SER A 182 -16.53 10.55 -19.28
N LEU A 183 -16.44 11.88 -19.14
CA LEU A 183 -17.25 12.84 -19.89
C LEU A 183 -16.42 13.83 -20.71
N ALA A 184 -15.13 13.54 -20.95
CA ALA A 184 -14.22 14.31 -21.80
C ALA A 184 -14.21 15.85 -21.54
N LYS A 185 -14.52 16.27 -20.31
CA LYS A 185 -14.66 17.68 -19.89
C LYS A 185 -15.78 18.46 -20.62
N ASP A 186 -16.84 17.76 -21.00
CA ASP A 186 -18.01 18.41 -21.64
C ASP A 186 -18.69 19.39 -20.67
N PRO A 187 -18.67 20.71 -20.91
CA PRO A 187 -19.34 21.69 -20.04
C PRO A 187 -20.86 21.65 -20.16
N SER A 188 -21.41 21.06 -21.21
CA SER A 188 -22.86 20.94 -21.45
C SER A 188 -23.54 19.94 -20.53
N VAL A 189 -22.79 19.28 -19.61
CA VAL A 189 -23.35 18.36 -18.61
C VAL A 189 -24.21 19.10 -17.57
N ILE A 190 -23.94 20.39 -17.31
CA ILE A 190 -24.72 21.20 -16.38
C ILE A 190 -26.16 21.35 -16.88
N GLY A 191 -27.14 21.09 -16.01
CA GLY A 191 -28.55 21.10 -16.32
C GLY A 191 -29.09 19.79 -16.91
N LYS A 192 -28.21 18.83 -17.27
CA LYS A 192 -28.71 17.51 -17.71
C LYS A 192 -29.29 16.75 -16.52
N THR A 193 -30.32 16.00 -16.77
CA THR A 193 -30.96 15.15 -15.78
C THR A 193 -30.48 13.71 -15.94
N VAL A 194 -30.07 13.11 -14.83
CA VAL A 194 -29.69 11.70 -14.74
C VAL A 194 -30.70 10.95 -13.89
N ARG A 195 -30.93 9.69 -14.21
CA ARG A 195 -31.70 8.76 -13.37
C ARG A 195 -30.72 7.93 -12.55
N LEU A 196 -30.93 7.91 -11.24
CA LEU A 196 -30.14 7.18 -10.27
C LEU A 196 -31.00 6.08 -9.64
N GLY A 197 -30.61 4.84 -9.83
CA GLY A 197 -31.27 3.68 -9.24
C GLY A 197 -30.42 3.07 -8.12
N SER A 198 -31.03 2.77 -6.97
CA SER A 198 -30.41 2.10 -5.84
C SER A 198 -31.12 0.79 -5.52
N GLY A 199 -31.02 -0.17 -6.43
CA GLY A 199 -31.62 -1.50 -6.26
C GLY A 199 -33.13 -1.47 -6.05
N PRO A 200 -33.69 -2.34 -5.17
CA PRO A 200 -35.14 -2.49 -4.97
C PRO A 200 -35.77 -1.28 -4.30
N MET A 201 -35.00 -0.35 -3.75
CA MET A 201 -35.54 0.84 -3.09
C MET A 201 -36.04 1.93 -4.06
N GLY A 202 -35.90 1.68 -5.37
CA GLY A 202 -36.42 2.58 -6.42
C GLY A 202 -35.34 3.44 -7.05
N ASN A 203 -35.80 4.41 -7.82
CA ASN A 203 -34.95 5.37 -8.53
C ASN A 203 -35.46 6.81 -8.32
N ARG A 204 -34.55 7.73 -8.51
CA ARG A 204 -34.82 9.16 -8.50
C ARG A 204 -34.07 9.84 -9.63
N SER A 205 -34.62 10.94 -10.10
CA SER A 205 -33.91 11.80 -11.04
C SER A 205 -33.16 12.88 -10.29
N GLY A 206 -31.93 13.15 -10.74
CA GLY A 206 -31.10 14.25 -10.23
C GLY A 206 -30.63 15.14 -11.38
N THR A 207 -30.68 16.45 -11.19
CA THR A 207 -30.13 17.41 -12.15
C THR A 207 -28.67 17.70 -11.81
N ILE A 208 -27.77 17.65 -12.78
CA ILE A 208 -26.38 18.00 -12.59
C ILE A 208 -26.25 19.50 -12.42
N ILE A 209 -25.87 19.96 -11.23
CA ILE A 209 -25.78 21.39 -10.88
C ILE A 209 -24.37 21.91 -10.86
N GLY A 210 -23.36 21.04 -10.75
CA GLY A 210 -21.99 21.48 -10.65
C GLY A 210 -20.97 20.39 -10.93
N VAL A 211 -19.72 20.86 -11.13
CA VAL A 211 -18.52 20.04 -11.19
C VAL A 211 -17.56 20.54 -10.13
N LEU A 212 -17.08 19.61 -9.29
CA LEU A 212 -16.17 19.92 -8.21
C LEU A 212 -14.78 20.29 -8.72
N GLU A 213 -14.04 21.10 -7.97
CA GLU A 213 -12.63 21.37 -8.23
C GLU A 213 -11.76 20.09 -8.14
N PRO A 214 -10.55 20.08 -8.74
CA PRO A 214 -9.65 18.96 -8.61
C PRO A 214 -9.27 18.73 -7.16
N CYS A 215 -9.98 17.82 -6.49
CA CYS A 215 -9.72 17.38 -5.13
C CYS A 215 -9.61 15.86 -5.10
N VAL A 216 -9.10 15.35 -3.98
CA VAL A 216 -9.08 13.91 -3.73
C VAL A 216 -10.52 13.45 -3.53
N PRO A 217 -11.07 12.54 -4.36
CA PRO A 217 -12.36 11.94 -4.07
C PRO A 217 -12.25 11.16 -2.77
N TYR A 218 -13.16 11.42 -1.84
CA TYR A 218 -13.22 10.75 -0.54
C TYR A 218 -14.66 10.72 -0.04
N PRO A 219 -15.10 9.63 0.55
CA PRO A 219 -14.43 8.32 0.68
C PRO A 219 -14.27 7.65 -0.68
N GLN A 220 -13.19 6.86 -0.83
CA GLN A 220 -12.80 6.06 -2.00
C GLN A 220 -13.35 6.58 -3.35
N ASP A 221 -12.93 6.16 -4.45
CA ASP A 221 -13.28 6.47 -5.84
C ASP A 221 -14.66 7.12 -6.16
N THR A 222 -15.17 7.98 -5.25
CA THR A 222 -16.45 8.69 -5.46
C THR A 222 -16.45 9.43 -6.80
N GLU A 223 -17.42 9.12 -7.65
CA GLU A 223 -17.57 9.69 -8.98
C GLU A 223 -18.58 10.82 -9.00
N ILE A 224 -19.67 10.68 -8.25
CA ILE A 224 -20.72 11.70 -8.13
C ILE A 224 -21.09 11.92 -6.66
N ILE A 225 -21.58 13.12 -6.38
CA ILE A 225 -22.11 13.49 -5.06
C ILE A 225 -23.51 13.99 -5.25
N ALA A 226 -24.46 13.42 -4.51
CA ALA A 226 -25.88 13.69 -4.68
C ALA A 226 -26.53 14.07 -3.34
N ASN A 227 -27.63 14.79 -3.36
CA ASN A 227 -28.35 15.11 -2.14
C ASN A 227 -29.23 13.94 -1.67
N VAL A 228 -29.68 14.00 -0.41
CA VAL A 228 -30.48 12.95 0.27
C VAL A 228 -31.72 12.53 -0.54
N VAL A 229 -32.37 13.46 -1.26
CA VAL A 229 -33.59 13.21 -2.05
C VAL A 229 -33.36 12.23 -3.20
N THR A 230 -32.14 12.13 -3.72
CA THR A 230 -31.80 11.21 -4.82
C THR A 230 -31.78 9.74 -4.37
N SER A 231 -31.76 9.48 -3.06
CA SER A 231 -31.75 8.14 -2.49
C SER A 231 -33.02 7.86 -1.69
N PRO A 232 -33.97 7.06 -2.20
CA PRO A 232 -35.17 6.67 -1.45
C PRO A 232 -34.85 5.98 -0.11
N HIS A 233 -33.69 5.29 -0.04
CA HIS A 233 -33.24 4.65 1.19
C HIS A 233 -33.00 5.67 2.31
N HIS A 234 -32.33 6.77 2.02
CA HIS A 234 -32.05 7.83 3.01
C HIS A 234 -33.30 8.58 3.49
N LEU A 235 -34.40 8.49 2.74
CA LEU A 235 -35.70 9.06 3.12
C LEU A 235 -36.57 8.05 3.86
N SER A 236 -36.15 6.81 4.02
CA SER A 236 -36.96 5.80 4.72
C SER A 236 -37.10 6.14 6.20
N ALA A 237 -38.24 5.79 6.79
CA ALA A 237 -38.53 6.05 8.19
C ALA A 237 -37.47 5.41 9.11
N THR A 238 -37.02 4.19 8.76
CA THR A 238 -36.01 3.46 9.52
C THR A 238 -34.65 4.17 9.49
N MET A 239 -34.21 4.68 8.32
CA MET A 239 -32.98 5.45 8.22
C MET A 239 -33.01 6.69 9.10
N VAL A 240 -34.13 7.40 9.15
CA VAL A 240 -34.27 8.66 9.88
C VAL A 240 -34.42 8.45 11.39
N THR A 241 -35.08 7.36 11.82
CA THR A 241 -35.50 7.19 13.24
C THR A 241 -34.77 6.08 13.99
N ASP A 242 -34.17 5.10 13.31
CA ASP A 242 -33.56 3.94 13.97
C ASP A 242 -32.07 4.19 14.25
N ARG A 243 -31.67 4.05 15.53
CA ARG A 243 -30.27 4.19 15.97
C ARG A 243 -29.35 3.04 15.50
N LEU A 244 -29.93 1.92 15.12
CA LEU A 244 -29.17 0.76 14.63
C LEU A 244 -28.91 0.86 13.13
N HIS A 245 -29.59 1.75 12.42
CA HIS A 245 -29.42 1.96 10.98
C HIS A 245 -28.22 2.88 10.70
N ARG A 246 -27.02 2.36 10.85
CA ARG A 246 -25.76 3.07 10.71
C ARG A 246 -25.21 2.91 9.30
N MET A 247 -25.04 4.01 8.57
CA MET A 247 -24.40 4.03 7.25
C MET A 247 -23.78 5.39 6.88
N THR A 248 -23.80 6.36 7.79
CA THR A 248 -23.36 7.71 7.51
C THR A 248 -22.02 8.01 8.17
N GLU A 249 -21.08 8.50 7.41
CA GLU A 249 -19.81 9.04 7.87
C GLU A 249 -19.96 10.51 8.27
N ILE A 250 -19.21 10.95 9.28
CA ILE A 250 -19.28 12.33 9.77
C ILE A 250 -17.95 13.04 9.57
N PHE A 251 -18.03 14.22 9.00
CA PHE A 251 -16.97 15.21 8.92
C PHE A 251 -17.29 16.38 9.84
N GLY A 252 -16.31 16.87 10.57
CA GLY A 252 -16.47 18.01 11.45
C GLY A 252 -15.48 19.12 11.12
N ARG A 253 -15.91 20.38 11.31
CA ARG A 253 -15.02 21.53 11.27
C ARG A 253 -14.84 22.07 12.67
N LEU A 254 -13.59 22.11 13.17
CA LEU A 254 -13.28 22.65 14.49
C LEU A 254 -13.74 24.12 14.58
N ALA A 255 -14.35 24.49 15.69
CA ALA A 255 -14.70 25.87 15.99
C ALA A 255 -13.43 26.76 16.06
N PRO A 256 -13.52 28.07 15.79
CA PRO A 256 -12.39 28.98 15.96
C PRO A 256 -11.78 28.88 17.35
N GLY A 257 -10.48 28.60 17.43
CA GLY A 257 -9.76 28.45 18.70
C GLY A 257 -9.89 27.08 19.38
N ALA A 258 -10.74 26.18 18.91
CA ALA A 258 -10.82 24.80 19.41
C ALA A 258 -9.65 23.95 18.89
N THR A 259 -9.12 23.08 19.75
CA THR A 259 -8.08 22.11 19.39
C THR A 259 -8.66 20.73 19.15
N LEU A 260 -7.96 19.90 18.38
CA LEU A 260 -8.35 18.51 18.16
C LEU A 260 -8.50 17.72 19.46
N GLU A 261 -7.64 17.96 20.45
CA GLU A 261 -7.69 17.26 21.74
C GLU A 261 -8.93 17.65 22.56
N GLN A 262 -9.32 18.94 22.52
CA GLN A 262 -10.58 19.39 23.13
C GLN A 262 -11.79 18.73 22.44
N ALA A 263 -11.80 18.70 21.11
CA ALA A 263 -12.87 18.02 20.37
C ALA A 263 -12.93 16.51 20.68
N ARG A 264 -11.80 15.83 20.77
CA ARG A 264 -11.72 14.43 21.18
C ARG A 264 -12.27 14.18 22.58
N ALA A 265 -11.94 15.04 23.52
CA ALA A 265 -12.41 14.93 24.90
C ALA A 265 -13.93 15.15 24.99
N GLU A 266 -14.45 16.17 24.32
CA GLU A 266 -15.88 16.48 24.28
C GLU A 266 -16.68 15.38 23.57
N LEU A 267 -16.23 14.93 22.39
CA LEU A 267 -16.82 13.82 21.66
C LEU A 267 -16.92 12.55 22.53
N ARG A 268 -15.85 12.19 23.24
CA ARG A 268 -15.88 11.03 24.15
C ARG A 268 -16.87 11.23 25.31
N SER A 269 -16.94 12.43 25.86
CA SER A 269 -17.86 12.74 26.96
C SER A 269 -19.32 12.63 26.51
N VAL A 270 -19.67 13.26 25.38
CA VAL A 270 -21.02 13.23 24.81
C VAL A 270 -21.39 11.79 24.42
N TYR A 271 -20.49 11.10 23.75
CA TYR A 271 -20.69 9.71 23.33
C TYR A 271 -20.86 8.75 24.52
N GLY A 272 -20.09 8.95 25.60
CA GLY A 272 -20.27 8.21 26.86
C GLY A 272 -21.64 8.46 27.53
N GLY A 273 -22.23 9.64 27.31
CA GLY A 273 -23.62 9.93 27.68
C GLY A 273 -24.62 9.17 26.81
N MET A 274 -24.41 9.18 25.49
CA MET A 274 -25.26 8.49 24.51
C MET A 274 -25.30 6.97 24.77
N THR A 275 -24.13 6.34 24.99
CA THR A 275 -24.05 4.89 25.24
C THR A 275 -24.76 4.49 26.53
N LYS A 276 -24.74 5.34 27.55
CA LYS A 276 -25.49 5.11 28.80
C LYS A 276 -27.00 5.31 28.67
N ALA A 277 -27.38 6.27 27.82
CA ALA A 277 -28.81 6.56 27.59
C ALA A 277 -29.50 5.52 26.72
N HIS A 278 -28.73 4.80 25.88
CA HIS A 278 -29.24 3.83 24.88
C HIS A 278 -28.52 2.48 24.99
N PRO A 279 -28.55 1.76 26.15
CA PRO A 279 -27.87 0.50 26.34
C PRO A 279 -28.37 -0.60 25.38
N GLU A 280 -29.60 -0.46 24.87
CA GLU A 280 -30.20 -1.34 23.87
C GLU A 280 -29.52 -1.25 22.50
N THR A 281 -28.84 -0.14 22.24
CA THR A 281 -28.15 0.11 20.95
C THR A 281 -26.65 -0.17 21.02
N TYR A 282 -26.07 -0.01 22.21
CA TYR A 282 -24.64 -0.15 22.43
C TYR A 282 -24.38 -1.32 23.37
N SER A 283 -24.17 -2.51 22.81
CA SER A 283 -23.84 -3.67 23.61
C SER A 283 -22.52 -3.49 24.38
N ALA A 284 -22.48 -3.92 25.62
CA ALA A 284 -21.29 -3.82 26.45
C ALA A 284 -20.08 -4.59 25.86
N LYS A 285 -20.35 -5.72 25.19
CA LYS A 285 -19.36 -6.56 24.53
C LYS A 285 -18.77 -5.86 23.30
N GLY A 286 -19.57 -5.09 22.56
CA GLY A 286 -19.11 -4.33 21.40
C GLY A 286 -18.02 -3.31 21.73
N ASN A 287 -17.90 -2.87 22.97
CA ASN A 287 -16.93 -1.89 23.42
C ASN A 287 -16.87 -0.65 22.50
N PHE A 288 -18.03 -0.06 22.26
CA PHE A 288 -18.19 1.07 21.35
C PHE A 288 -17.37 2.26 21.76
N GLN A 289 -16.65 2.83 20.80
CA GLN A 289 -15.74 3.96 21.01
C GLN A 289 -15.90 5.00 19.92
N ILE A 290 -15.68 6.27 20.25
CA ILE A 290 -15.63 7.37 19.30
C ILE A 290 -14.21 7.95 19.22
N SER A 291 -13.75 8.24 18.03
CA SER A 291 -12.45 8.87 17.80
C SER A 291 -12.56 9.94 16.71
N ALA A 292 -11.61 10.88 16.71
CA ALA A 292 -11.51 11.89 15.67
C ALA A 292 -10.06 12.03 15.20
N LYS A 293 -9.88 12.18 13.88
CA LYS A 293 -8.57 12.35 13.23
C LYS A 293 -8.62 13.53 12.26
N PRO A 294 -7.52 14.23 11.98
CA PRO A 294 -7.45 15.12 10.84
C PRO A 294 -7.85 14.38 9.56
N LEU A 295 -8.63 15.01 8.68
CA LEU A 295 -9.09 14.38 7.44
C LEU A 295 -7.92 13.88 6.59
N ARG A 296 -6.83 14.65 6.49
CA ARG A 296 -5.62 14.23 5.77
C ARG A 296 -5.04 12.92 6.32
N GLU A 297 -5.00 12.76 7.65
CA GLU A 297 -4.51 11.54 8.27
C GLU A 297 -5.43 10.35 7.95
N GLN A 298 -6.75 10.57 7.96
CA GLN A 298 -7.73 9.53 7.60
C GLN A 298 -7.56 9.07 6.15
N ILE A 299 -7.49 10.01 5.20
CA ILE A 299 -7.34 9.70 3.76
C ILE A 299 -6.01 8.95 3.47
N THR A 300 -4.98 9.22 4.28
CA THR A 300 -3.65 8.65 4.05
C THR A 300 -3.35 7.42 4.90
N SER A 301 -4.24 7.04 5.83
CA SER A 301 -4.01 5.97 6.80
C SER A 301 -3.65 4.63 6.14
N GLY A 302 -4.38 4.21 5.12
CA GLY A 302 -4.13 2.95 4.40
C GLY A 302 -2.78 2.90 3.67
N ALA A 303 -2.32 4.02 3.12
CA ALA A 303 -1.05 4.08 2.40
C ALA A 303 0.17 4.34 3.32
N ARG A 304 -0.04 4.88 4.53
CA ARG A 304 1.04 5.37 5.41
C ARG A 304 2.07 4.29 5.72
N THR A 305 1.60 3.12 6.16
CA THR A 305 2.49 2.01 6.55
C THR A 305 3.33 1.54 5.37
N VAL A 306 2.70 1.28 4.23
CA VAL A 306 3.38 0.81 3.01
C VAL A 306 4.42 1.82 2.54
N LEU A 307 4.06 3.11 2.48
CA LEU A 307 4.96 4.17 2.04
C LEU A 307 6.14 4.39 2.98
N LEU A 308 5.95 4.29 4.29
CA LEU A 308 7.04 4.39 5.27
C LEU A 308 7.99 3.19 5.19
N VAL A 309 7.46 1.98 4.97
CA VAL A 309 8.29 0.78 4.77
C VAL A 309 9.09 0.88 3.47
N LEU A 310 8.49 1.38 2.37
CA LEU A 310 9.19 1.65 1.12
C LEU A 310 10.28 2.71 1.29
N LEU A 311 10.02 3.77 2.06
CA LEU A 311 11.01 4.80 2.38
C LEU A 311 12.20 4.21 3.17
N ALA A 312 11.92 3.38 4.17
CA ALA A 312 12.96 2.69 4.93
C ALA A 312 13.77 1.73 4.03
N ALA A 313 13.11 0.98 3.15
CA ALA A 313 13.77 0.09 2.20
C ALA A 313 14.69 0.88 1.24
N SER A 314 14.21 1.99 0.68
CA SER A 314 15.03 2.85 -0.20
C SER A 314 16.22 3.47 0.54
N ALA A 315 16.03 3.87 1.81
CA ALA A 315 17.12 4.35 2.65
C ALA A 315 18.19 3.27 2.89
N LEU A 316 17.80 2.00 3.08
CA LEU A 316 18.75 0.89 3.16
C LEU A 316 19.54 0.71 1.86
N VAL A 317 18.87 0.80 0.69
CA VAL A 317 19.55 0.76 -0.62
C VAL A 317 20.57 1.90 -0.74
N PHE A 318 20.25 3.10 -0.26
CA PHE A 318 21.19 4.23 -0.24
C PHE A 318 22.38 4.00 0.68
N ILE A 319 22.18 3.42 1.87
CA ILE A 319 23.26 3.03 2.79
C ILE A 319 24.16 1.98 2.14
N ILE A 320 23.59 0.98 1.47
CA ILE A 320 24.33 -0.04 0.72
C ILE A 320 25.17 0.61 -0.38
N ALA A 321 24.57 1.53 -1.16
CA ALA A 321 25.27 2.26 -2.21
C ALA A 321 26.43 3.10 -1.65
N CYS A 322 26.20 3.87 -0.59
CA CYS A 322 27.23 4.68 0.07
C CYS A 322 28.36 3.80 0.65
N SER A 323 28.03 2.66 1.26
CA SER A 323 29.02 1.71 1.81
C SER A 323 29.90 1.11 0.69
N ASN A 324 29.29 0.74 -0.44
CA ASN A 324 30.02 0.23 -1.60
C ASN A 324 30.97 1.29 -2.18
N VAL A 325 30.47 2.51 -2.37
CA VAL A 325 31.29 3.63 -2.87
C VAL A 325 32.40 4.00 -1.87
N ALA A 326 32.12 3.97 -0.56
CA ALA A 326 33.14 4.17 0.47
C ALA A 326 34.27 3.14 0.36
N ASN A 327 33.96 1.88 0.10
CA ASN A 327 34.97 0.84 -0.13
C ASN A 327 35.82 1.12 -1.38
N LEU A 328 35.20 1.56 -2.47
CA LEU A 328 35.91 1.93 -3.70
C LEU A 328 36.80 3.14 -3.51
N ILE A 329 36.35 4.17 -2.78
CA ILE A 329 37.13 5.37 -2.46
C ILE A 329 38.31 5.01 -1.55
N LEU A 330 38.10 4.17 -0.53
CA LEU A 330 39.19 3.68 0.33
C LEU A 330 40.29 2.98 -0.47
N THR A 331 39.93 2.09 -1.38
CA THR A 331 40.84 1.38 -2.26
C THR A 331 41.66 2.36 -3.14
N ARG A 332 40.98 3.38 -3.69
CA ARG A 332 41.64 4.43 -4.50
C ARG A 332 42.59 5.28 -3.67
N THR A 333 42.20 5.65 -2.45
CA THR A 333 43.01 6.49 -1.57
C THR A 333 44.31 5.79 -1.18
N VAL A 334 44.27 4.47 -0.92
CA VAL A 334 45.50 3.70 -0.65
C VAL A 334 46.43 3.72 -1.84
N ARG A 335 45.94 3.54 -3.07
CA ARG A 335 46.78 3.64 -4.29
C ARG A 335 47.42 5.02 -4.52
N ARG A 336 46.85 6.07 -3.93
CA ARG A 336 47.28 7.47 -4.05
C ARG A 336 47.96 7.99 -2.76
N GLU A 337 48.29 7.10 -1.84
CA GLU A 337 48.83 7.47 -0.55
C GLU A 337 50.17 8.23 -0.68
N GLY A 338 51.03 7.81 -1.59
CA GLY A 338 52.28 8.51 -1.89
C GLY A 338 52.04 9.96 -2.40
N GLU A 339 51.06 10.17 -3.29
CA GLU A 339 50.68 11.50 -3.79
C GLU A 339 50.18 12.42 -2.65
N LEU A 340 49.31 11.86 -1.77
CA LEU A 340 48.79 12.60 -0.62
C LEU A 340 49.89 12.91 0.42
N ALA A 341 50.85 12.00 0.61
CA ALA A 341 51.97 12.19 1.50
C ALA A 341 52.91 13.30 0.98
N ILE A 342 53.21 13.30 -0.33
CA ILE A 342 54.02 14.37 -0.95
C ILE A 342 53.36 15.73 -0.80
N ARG A 343 52.05 15.82 -1.05
CA ARG A 343 51.30 17.05 -0.85
C ARG A 343 51.32 17.55 0.61
N ALA A 344 51.16 16.63 1.55
CA ALA A 344 51.28 16.94 2.98
C ALA A 344 52.68 17.44 3.36
N ALA A 345 53.73 16.80 2.82
CA ALA A 345 55.14 17.19 3.04
C ALA A 345 55.43 18.58 2.42
N LEU A 346 54.79 18.93 1.30
CA LEU A 346 54.88 20.27 0.66
C LEU A 346 54.01 21.33 1.36
N GLY A 347 53.43 21.02 2.53
CA GLY A 347 52.71 21.98 3.38
C GLY A 347 51.20 22.04 3.17
N ALA A 348 50.57 21.10 2.46
CA ALA A 348 49.11 21.06 2.34
C ALA A 348 48.46 20.75 3.70
N SER A 349 47.62 21.66 4.18
CA SER A 349 46.85 21.45 5.42
C SER A 349 45.86 20.28 5.31
N LYS A 350 45.49 19.66 6.46
CA LYS A 350 44.45 18.64 6.50
C LYS A 350 43.12 19.13 5.89
N GLY A 351 42.81 20.44 6.06
CA GLY A 351 41.62 21.06 5.47
C GLY A 351 41.66 21.11 3.94
N ALA A 352 42.86 21.44 3.36
CA ALA A 352 43.03 21.46 1.91
C ALA A 352 42.90 20.05 1.29
N LEU A 353 43.46 19.03 1.94
CA LEU A 353 43.30 17.64 1.50
C LEU A 353 41.84 17.17 1.60
N ARG A 354 41.13 17.52 2.68
CA ARG A 354 39.68 17.21 2.82
C ARG A 354 38.86 17.90 1.76
N ARG A 355 39.11 19.19 1.48
CA ARG A 355 38.40 19.94 0.44
C ARG A 355 38.59 19.30 -0.94
N MET A 356 39.81 18.81 -1.27
CA MET A 356 40.05 18.09 -2.51
C MET A 356 39.25 16.77 -2.60
N LEU A 357 39.23 15.98 -1.50
CA LEU A 357 38.42 14.75 -1.45
C LEU A 357 36.92 15.05 -1.53
N LEU A 358 36.45 16.15 -0.93
CA LEU A 358 35.08 16.61 -1.02
C LEU A 358 34.73 17.00 -2.46
N ALA A 359 35.63 17.71 -3.16
CA ALA A 359 35.43 18.10 -4.56
C ALA A 359 35.32 16.87 -5.48
N GLU A 360 36.17 15.84 -5.30
CA GLU A 360 36.05 14.58 -6.05
C GLU A 360 34.75 13.85 -5.74
N SER A 361 34.38 13.73 -4.45
CA SER A 361 33.14 13.09 -4.03
C SER A 361 31.92 13.84 -4.52
N LEU A 362 31.94 15.18 -4.49
CA LEU A 362 30.83 16.03 -4.96
C LEU A 362 30.58 15.85 -6.45
N LEU A 363 31.62 15.80 -7.28
CA LEU A 363 31.49 15.56 -8.72
C LEU A 363 30.85 14.20 -9.01
N LEU A 364 31.31 13.16 -8.33
CA LEU A 364 30.75 11.81 -8.50
C LEU A 364 29.29 11.73 -8.02
N CYS A 365 29.02 12.31 -6.85
CA CYS A 365 27.66 12.32 -6.28
C CYS A 365 26.71 13.19 -7.10
N SER A 366 27.15 14.32 -7.62
CA SER A 366 26.33 15.18 -8.49
C SER A 366 25.99 14.49 -9.83
N ALA A 367 26.97 13.83 -10.45
CA ALA A 367 26.73 13.03 -11.65
C ALA A 367 25.77 11.85 -11.37
N GLY A 368 25.96 11.15 -10.25
CA GLY A 368 25.06 10.11 -9.80
C GLY A 368 23.65 10.62 -9.49
N ALA A 369 23.53 11.79 -8.85
CA ALA A 369 22.24 12.41 -8.57
C ALA A 369 21.51 12.85 -9.85
N LEU A 370 22.22 13.42 -10.83
CA LEU A 370 21.63 13.80 -12.10
C LEU A 370 21.01 12.60 -12.82
N LEU A 371 21.79 11.51 -12.96
CA LEU A 371 21.28 10.29 -13.56
C LEU A 371 20.18 9.63 -12.72
N GLY A 372 20.31 9.68 -11.40
CA GLY A 372 19.31 9.17 -10.47
C GLY A 372 17.98 9.91 -10.58
N VAL A 373 18.01 11.24 -10.63
CA VAL A 373 16.82 12.07 -10.80
C VAL A 373 16.18 11.85 -12.17
N MET A 374 16.99 11.72 -13.23
CA MET A 374 16.45 11.39 -14.56
C MET A 374 15.75 10.04 -14.59
N SER A 375 16.30 9.03 -13.93
CA SER A 375 15.69 7.70 -13.83
C SER A 375 14.49 7.66 -12.86
N ALA A 376 14.42 8.58 -11.90
CA ALA A 376 13.32 8.65 -10.94
C ALA A 376 12.00 9.10 -11.58
N GLN A 377 12.01 9.88 -12.65
CA GLN A 377 10.77 10.34 -13.31
C GLN A 377 9.88 9.19 -13.80
N PRO A 378 10.35 8.23 -14.61
CA PRO A 378 9.54 7.08 -14.99
C PRO A 378 9.20 6.18 -13.80
N MET A 379 10.08 6.06 -12.81
CA MET A 379 9.80 5.32 -11.58
C MET A 379 8.62 5.92 -10.80
N VAL A 380 8.56 7.26 -10.67
CA VAL A 380 7.43 7.93 -9.99
C VAL A 380 6.12 7.62 -10.71
N ALA A 381 6.09 7.60 -12.05
CA ALA A 381 4.88 7.28 -12.81
C ALA A 381 4.39 5.82 -12.55
N ILE A 382 5.32 4.87 -12.50
CA ILE A 382 5.01 3.46 -12.17
C ILE A 382 4.54 3.35 -10.72
N LEU A 383 5.27 3.97 -9.78
CA LEU A 383 4.95 3.94 -8.37
C LEU A 383 3.66 4.69 -8.03
N ALA A 384 3.30 5.74 -8.78
CA ALA A 384 2.02 6.43 -8.62
C ALA A 384 0.84 5.51 -8.95
N ARG A 385 0.93 4.72 -10.03
CA ARG A 385 -0.06 3.70 -10.36
C ARG A 385 -0.16 2.62 -9.27
N TYR A 386 0.98 2.24 -8.71
CA TYR A 386 1.02 1.34 -7.56
C TYR A 386 0.33 1.94 -6.33
N ALA A 387 0.70 3.15 -5.95
CA ALA A 387 0.19 3.83 -4.76
C ALA A 387 -1.30 4.21 -4.89
N SER A 388 -1.84 4.33 -6.11
CA SER A 388 -3.27 4.61 -6.34
C SER A 388 -4.19 3.49 -5.83
N ARG A 389 -3.65 2.28 -5.65
CA ARG A 389 -4.37 1.17 -5.01
C ARG A 389 -4.54 1.34 -3.49
N PHE A 390 -3.69 2.15 -2.85
CA PHE A 390 -3.73 2.38 -1.40
C PHE A 390 -4.21 3.79 -1.03
N SER A 391 -4.16 4.72 -1.98
CA SER A 391 -4.60 6.09 -1.75
C SER A 391 -4.96 6.78 -3.06
N VAL A 392 -6.15 7.33 -3.09
CA VAL A 392 -6.67 8.12 -4.21
C VAL A 392 -5.78 9.34 -4.52
N ARG A 393 -5.01 9.83 -3.53
CA ARG A 393 -4.07 10.95 -3.70
C ARG A 393 -2.92 10.63 -4.66
N ALA A 394 -2.60 9.37 -4.84
CA ALA A 394 -1.54 8.96 -5.76
C ALA A 394 -1.90 9.16 -7.23
N LEU A 395 -3.20 9.26 -7.56
CA LEU A 395 -3.67 9.49 -8.93
C LEU A 395 -3.32 10.88 -9.47
N ASP A 396 -3.22 11.87 -8.58
CA ASP A 396 -2.90 13.27 -8.93
C ASP A 396 -1.41 13.62 -8.73
N LEU A 397 -0.56 12.60 -8.56
CA LEU A 397 0.88 12.82 -8.41
C LEU A 397 1.50 13.38 -9.68
N ARG A 398 1.99 14.61 -9.56
CA ARG A 398 2.83 15.23 -10.57
C ARG A 398 4.25 15.31 -10.04
N VAL A 399 5.22 15.01 -10.91
CA VAL A 399 6.63 15.23 -10.62
C VAL A 399 6.86 16.73 -10.54
N ASP A 400 7.26 17.21 -9.37
CA ASP A 400 7.55 18.61 -9.11
C ASP A 400 9.05 18.84 -8.86
N ASN A 401 9.44 20.08 -8.67
CA ASN A 401 10.85 20.47 -8.41
C ASN A 401 11.41 19.84 -7.11
N SER A 402 10.59 19.22 -6.26
CA SER A 402 11.08 18.57 -5.03
C SER A 402 12.02 17.41 -5.31
N LEU A 403 11.83 16.71 -6.43
CA LEU A 403 12.71 15.64 -6.89
C LEU A 403 14.18 16.12 -7.02
N LEU A 404 14.37 17.33 -7.56
CA LEU A 404 15.70 17.95 -7.73
C LEU A 404 16.34 18.26 -6.37
N TRP A 405 15.55 18.85 -5.44
CA TRP A 405 16.08 19.23 -4.12
C TRP A 405 16.44 18.01 -3.27
N VAL A 406 15.64 16.97 -3.32
CA VAL A 406 15.92 15.72 -2.60
C VAL A 406 17.16 15.04 -3.18
N GLY A 407 17.26 14.95 -4.51
CA GLY A 407 18.46 14.43 -5.17
C GLY A 407 19.71 15.20 -4.80
N ALA A 408 19.64 16.54 -4.80
CA ALA A 408 20.75 17.40 -4.40
C ALA A 408 21.15 17.21 -2.91
N ALA A 409 20.16 17.15 -2.01
CA ALA A 409 20.40 16.92 -0.59
C ALA A 409 21.09 15.55 -0.33
N LEU A 410 20.60 14.50 -0.97
CA LEU A 410 21.20 13.16 -0.87
C LEU A 410 22.61 13.13 -1.46
N ALA A 411 22.87 13.83 -2.57
CA ALA A 411 24.19 13.95 -3.16
C ALA A 411 25.17 14.66 -2.22
N ILE A 412 24.74 15.75 -1.56
CA ILE A 412 25.55 16.47 -0.58
C ILE A 412 25.85 15.58 0.63
N VAL A 413 24.85 14.92 1.18
CA VAL A 413 25.02 14.00 2.32
C VAL A 413 26.01 12.89 1.96
N ALA A 414 25.84 12.25 0.80
CA ALA A 414 26.76 11.22 0.32
C ALA A 414 28.19 11.78 0.14
N ALA A 415 28.34 12.92 -0.50
CA ALA A 415 29.65 13.54 -0.75
C ALA A 415 30.39 13.88 0.55
N VAL A 416 29.68 14.41 1.54
CA VAL A 416 30.24 14.69 2.87
C VAL A 416 30.68 13.38 3.55
N ILE A 417 29.79 12.38 3.63
CA ILE A 417 30.13 11.08 4.23
C ILE A 417 31.39 10.51 3.56
N LEU A 418 31.42 10.44 2.23
CA LEU A 418 32.50 9.86 1.46
C LEU A 418 33.83 10.62 1.59
N ALA A 419 33.78 11.95 1.71
CA ALA A 419 34.99 12.77 1.92
C ALA A 419 35.65 12.54 3.29
N PHE A 420 34.88 12.10 4.30
CA PHE A 420 35.39 11.84 5.65
C PHE A 420 35.81 10.39 5.90
N VAL A 421 35.50 9.46 5.01
CA VAL A 421 35.90 8.04 5.11
C VAL A 421 37.41 7.83 5.10
N PRO A 422 38.25 8.44 4.20
CA PRO A 422 39.69 8.24 4.18
C PRO A 422 40.41 8.91 5.35
N ARG A 423 41.46 8.28 5.87
CA ARG A 423 42.39 8.91 6.80
C ARG A 423 43.42 9.74 6.01
N LEU A 424 43.65 10.93 6.52
CA LEU A 424 44.70 11.82 5.95
C LEU A 424 46.02 11.63 6.68
N PRO A 425 47.17 11.68 5.96
CA PRO A 425 48.49 11.73 6.57
C PRO A 425 48.56 12.90 7.53
N SER A 426 49.18 12.73 8.71
CA SER A 426 49.41 13.81 9.66
C SER A 426 50.88 14.22 9.64
N ALA A 427 51.17 15.50 9.38
CA ALA A 427 52.51 16.06 9.43
C ALA A 427 53.12 16.15 10.85
N GLY A 428 52.46 15.64 11.89
CA GLY A 428 52.77 15.92 13.29
C GLY A 428 53.42 14.79 14.11
N THR A 429 53.87 13.73 13.53
CA THR A 429 54.74 12.74 14.24
C THR A 429 56.17 12.93 13.81
N SER A 430 56.85 13.81 14.53
CA SER A 430 58.30 14.00 14.52
C SER A 430 58.99 12.76 15.03
N ASN A 431 59.17 11.74 14.23
CA ASN A 431 60.29 10.84 14.31
C ASN A 431 60.74 10.59 12.88
N GLY A 432 61.71 11.38 12.47
CA GLY A 432 62.47 11.15 11.25
C GLY A 432 62.95 9.70 11.24
N LEU A 433 62.85 9.04 10.10
CA LEU A 433 63.33 7.68 9.80
C LEU A 433 62.27 6.53 9.75
N SER A 434 60.97 6.81 9.44
CA SER A 434 60.09 5.69 9.17
C SER A 434 59.31 5.80 7.84
N LEU A 435 59.98 6.20 6.76
CA LEU A 435 59.41 6.07 5.40
C LEU A 435 59.20 4.61 4.99
N SER A 436 59.81 3.64 5.69
CA SER A 436 59.69 2.22 5.37
C SER A 436 58.72 1.42 6.26
N SER A 437 58.27 1.94 7.43
CA SER A 437 57.38 1.20 8.33
C SER A 437 55.92 1.76 8.39
N GLY A 438 55.65 2.87 7.71
CA GLY A 438 54.32 3.54 7.72
C GLY A 438 53.24 2.84 6.92
N SER A 439 53.56 2.16 5.84
CA SER A 439 52.62 1.52 4.93
C SER A 439 51.82 0.37 5.57
N VAL A 440 52.46 -0.41 6.46
CA VAL A 440 51.82 -1.58 7.10
C VAL A 440 50.75 -1.18 8.11
N ARG A 441 50.92 -0.07 8.86
CA ARG A 441 49.90 0.39 9.86
C ARG A 441 48.68 1.05 9.23
N ILE A 442 48.85 1.79 8.14
CA ILE A 442 47.75 2.43 7.42
C ILE A 442 46.93 1.39 6.67
N THR A 443 47.56 0.43 6.01
CA THR A 443 46.91 -0.70 5.31
C THR A 443 46.06 -1.53 6.26
N GLY A 444 46.54 -1.85 7.47
CA GLY A 444 45.76 -2.61 8.47
C GLY A 444 44.51 -1.91 8.94
N SER A 445 44.58 -0.59 9.16
CA SER A 445 43.43 0.22 9.58
C SER A 445 42.38 0.40 8.47
N THR A 446 42.81 0.54 7.23
CA THR A 446 41.95 0.64 6.05
C THR A 446 41.20 -0.67 5.81
N ASN A 447 41.88 -1.81 5.91
CA ASN A 447 41.28 -3.13 5.78
C ASN A 447 40.18 -3.36 6.83
N ARG A 448 40.34 -2.90 8.09
CA ARG A 448 39.31 -2.98 9.13
C ARG A 448 38.07 -2.15 8.75
N ARG A 449 38.22 -0.93 8.21
CA ARG A 449 37.13 -0.08 7.80
C ARG A 449 36.35 -0.68 6.63
N GLN A 450 37.04 -1.20 5.63
CA GLN A 450 36.40 -1.87 4.50
C GLN A 450 35.59 -3.08 4.93
N ARG A 451 36.08 -3.87 5.90
CA ARG A 451 35.30 -4.97 6.48
C ARG A 451 34.03 -4.48 7.19
N ILE A 452 34.14 -3.39 7.96
CA ILE A 452 32.96 -2.79 8.63
C ILE A 452 31.91 -2.32 7.61
N PHE A 453 32.31 -1.62 6.53
CA PHE A 453 31.39 -1.24 5.48
C PHE A 453 30.75 -2.45 4.77
N ALA A 454 31.54 -3.52 4.53
CA ALA A 454 31.01 -4.75 3.97
C ALA A 454 29.97 -5.42 4.90
N VAL A 455 30.24 -5.47 6.22
CA VAL A 455 29.29 -6.00 7.22
C VAL A 455 28.01 -5.15 7.25
N ILE A 456 28.12 -3.81 7.26
CA ILE A 456 26.93 -2.93 7.22
C ILE A 456 26.13 -3.16 5.94
N GLN A 457 26.79 -3.26 4.80
CA GLN A 457 26.18 -3.51 3.51
C GLN A 457 25.44 -4.86 3.48
N ILE A 458 26.06 -5.93 3.95
CA ILE A 458 25.44 -7.26 4.02
C ILE A 458 24.29 -7.27 5.02
N ALA A 459 24.43 -6.59 6.17
CA ALA A 459 23.36 -6.47 7.15
C ALA A 459 22.12 -5.78 6.57
N ALA A 460 22.31 -4.66 5.88
CA ALA A 460 21.22 -3.97 5.21
C ALA A 460 20.59 -4.80 4.06
N SER A 461 21.44 -5.50 3.28
CA SER A 461 20.95 -6.41 2.23
C SER A 461 20.18 -7.59 2.81
N PHE A 462 20.58 -8.11 3.96
CA PHE A 462 19.88 -9.19 4.64
C PHE A 462 18.46 -8.77 5.06
N VAL A 463 18.31 -7.58 5.63
CA VAL A 463 17.00 -7.03 6.03
C VAL A 463 16.10 -6.88 4.81
N LEU A 464 16.61 -6.32 3.70
CA LEU A 464 15.84 -6.16 2.46
C LEU A 464 15.45 -7.50 1.83
N LEU A 465 16.37 -8.46 1.78
CA LEU A 465 16.10 -9.79 1.27
C LEU A 465 15.07 -10.54 2.11
N THR A 466 15.16 -10.44 3.44
CA THR A 466 14.19 -11.06 4.34
C THR A 466 12.80 -10.45 4.15
N GLY A 467 12.70 -9.11 4.05
CA GLY A 467 11.45 -8.44 3.74
C GLY A 467 10.85 -8.87 2.39
N ALA A 468 11.67 -8.87 1.34
CA ALA A 468 11.24 -9.32 0.01
C ALA A 468 10.83 -10.80 0.00
N SER A 469 11.61 -11.67 0.63
CA SER A 469 11.29 -13.10 0.74
C SER A 469 9.98 -13.34 1.50
N THR A 470 9.71 -12.56 2.54
CA THR A 470 8.44 -12.64 3.28
C THR A 470 7.26 -12.30 2.37
N VAL A 471 7.33 -11.17 1.65
CA VAL A 471 6.25 -10.74 0.75
C VAL A 471 6.04 -11.74 -0.39
N ILE A 472 7.14 -12.26 -0.98
CA ILE A 472 7.08 -13.24 -2.07
C ILE A 472 6.49 -14.58 -1.57
N THR A 473 6.92 -15.09 -0.42
CA THR A 473 6.38 -16.35 0.12
C THR A 473 4.92 -16.23 0.49
N THR A 474 4.50 -15.08 1.03
CA THR A 474 3.08 -14.80 1.29
C THR A 474 2.29 -14.76 -0.02
N LEU A 475 2.78 -14.07 -1.04
CA LEU A 475 2.12 -14.03 -2.35
C LEU A 475 1.97 -15.44 -2.96
N ILE A 476 3.03 -16.25 -2.91
CA ILE A 476 2.98 -17.64 -3.41
C ILE A 476 1.92 -18.44 -2.64
N ALA A 477 1.90 -18.33 -1.31
CA ALA A 477 0.89 -19.00 -0.48
C ALA A 477 -0.53 -18.57 -0.87
N LEU A 478 -0.76 -17.26 -1.07
CA LEU A 478 -2.04 -16.71 -1.50
C LEU A 478 -2.45 -17.16 -2.91
N GLN A 479 -1.49 -17.30 -3.83
CA GLN A 479 -1.76 -17.76 -5.18
C GLN A 479 -2.01 -19.26 -5.29
N THR A 480 -1.40 -20.05 -4.41
CA THR A 480 -1.49 -21.53 -4.42
C THR A 480 -2.52 -22.07 -3.44
N ALA A 481 -3.17 -21.19 -2.64
CA ALA A 481 -4.22 -21.61 -1.73
C ALA A 481 -5.40 -22.23 -2.50
N GLU A 482 -5.84 -23.40 -2.07
CA GLU A 482 -7.04 -24.06 -2.59
C GLU A 482 -8.27 -23.33 -2.06
N THR A 483 -9.10 -22.83 -2.95
CA THR A 483 -10.29 -22.02 -2.61
C THR A 483 -11.58 -22.82 -2.64
N GLY A 484 -11.52 -24.08 -3.07
CA GLY A 484 -12.71 -24.92 -3.28
C GLY A 484 -13.55 -24.55 -4.51
N LEU A 485 -13.09 -23.56 -5.33
CA LEU A 485 -13.82 -23.03 -6.48
C LEU A 485 -13.13 -23.35 -7.81
N ASP A 486 -13.92 -23.62 -8.86
CA ASP A 486 -13.41 -23.61 -10.23
C ASP A 486 -13.21 -22.17 -10.72
N THR A 487 -11.99 -21.67 -10.57
CA THR A 487 -11.69 -20.26 -10.87
C THR A 487 -11.50 -19.96 -12.35
N ARG A 488 -11.17 -20.97 -13.16
CA ARG A 488 -10.78 -20.78 -14.58
C ARG A 488 -11.93 -20.83 -15.56
N HIS A 489 -12.91 -21.68 -15.25
CA HIS A 489 -14.04 -21.96 -16.14
C HIS A 489 -15.29 -21.17 -15.81
N VAL A 490 -15.25 -20.32 -14.76
CA VAL A 490 -16.39 -19.52 -14.32
C VAL A 490 -16.16 -18.06 -14.69
N LEU A 491 -17.03 -17.56 -15.58
CA LEU A 491 -17.15 -16.13 -15.91
C LEU A 491 -18.15 -15.47 -14.95
N THR A 492 -17.77 -14.40 -14.29
CA THR A 492 -18.67 -13.55 -13.54
C THR A 492 -18.97 -12.29 -14.32
N ILE A 493 -20.24 -11.86 -14.30
CA ILE A 493 -20.68 -10.64 -14.98
C ILE A 493 -21.58 -9.87 -14.00
N ASN A 494 -21.25 -8.61 -13.73
CA ASN A 494 -22.10 -7.75 -12.91
C ASN A 494 -23.28 -7.26 -13.73
N VAL A 495 -24.49 -7.60 -13.27
CA VAL A 495 -25.78 -7.21 -13.85
C VAL A 495 -26.62 -6.60 -12.73
N PRO A 496 -26.31 -5.37 -12.27
CA PRO A 496 -26.96 -4.77 -11.11
C PRO A 496 -28.45 -4.54 -11.38
N VAL A 497 -29.25 -4.70 -10.34
CA VAL A 497 -30.70 -4.58 -10.44
C VAL A 497 -31.12 -3.19 -10.89
N MET A 498 -31.82 -3.11 -12.01
CA MET A 498 -32.51 -1.93 -12.47
C MET A 498 -33.99 -2.03 -12.07
N SER A 499 -34.34 -1.53 -10.92
CA SER A 499 -35.71 -1.63 -10.35
C SER A 499 -36.68 -0.54 -10.79
N TYR A 500 -36.50 0.03 -11.98
CA TYR A 500 -37.41 1.07 -12.52
C TYR A 500 -38.88 0.61 -12.55
N GLY A 501 -39.64 0.88 -11.48
CA GLY A 501 -41.02 0.50 -11.38
C GLY A 501 -41.26 -1.01 -11.36
N LYS A 502 -40.23 -1.83 -11.16
CA LYS A 502 -40.38 -3.30 -11.08
C LYS A 502 -40.58 -3.73 -9.63
N THR A 503 -41.44 -4.73 -9.47
CA THR A 503 -41.56 -5.45 -8.20
C THR A 503 -40.37 -6.42 -7.98
N SER A 504 -40.12 -6.83 -6.72
CA SER A 504 -39.08 -7.85 -6.42
C SER A 504 -39.29 -9.11 -7.25
N GLN A 505 -40.53 -9.53 -7.48
CA GLN A 505 -40.84 -10.70 -8.31
C GLN A 505 -40.43 -10.50 -9.77
N GLN A 506 -40.65 -9.32 -10.33
CA GLN A 506 -40.23 -9.03 -11.72
C GLN A 506 -38.71 -8.99 -11.87
N VAL A 507 -37.98 -8.63 -10.82
CA VAL A 507 -36.54 -8.70 -10.79
C VAL A 507 -36.02 -10.14 -10.75
N VAL A 508 -36.63 -10.96 -9.91
CA VAL A 508 -36.36 -12.41 -9.86
C VAL A 508 -36.67 -13.08 -11.20
N ASP A 509 -37.81 -12.76 -11.81
CA ASP A 509 -38.19 -13.29 -13.12
C ASP A 509 -37.22 -12.87 -14.23
N PHE A 510 -36.70 -11.66 -14.16
CA PHE A 510 -35.65 -11.18 -15.08
C PHE A 510 -34.37 -12.03 -14.99
N TYR A 511 -33.90 -12.34 -13.76
CA TYR A 511 -32.72 -13.19 -13.61
C TYR A 511 -32.98 -14.62 -14.00
N LYS A 512 -34.15 -15.18 -13.69
CA LYS A 512 -34.56 -16.53 -14.15
C LYS A 512 -34.55 -16.64 -15.66
N GLU A 513 -35.12 -15.66 -16.34
CA GLU A 513 -35.13 -15.65 -17.81
C GLU A 513 -33.73 -15.43 -18.40
N SER A 514 -32.90 -14.60 -17.74
CA SER A 514 -31.50 -14.42 -18.11
C SER A 514 -30.74 -15.74 -18.05
N ILE A 515 -30.84 -16.45 -16.91
CA ILE A 515 -30.18 -17.75 -16.69
C ILE A 515 -30.65 -18.74 -17.76
N ARG A 516 -31.96 -18.86 -17.99
CA ARG A 516 -32.54 -19.77 -18.97
C ARG A 516 -31.98 -19.52 -20.40
N ARG A 517 -31.88 -18.24 -20.82
CA ARG A 517 -31.36 -17.89 -22.16
C ARG A 517 -29.85 -18.12 -22.26
N ILE A 518 -29.09 -17.86 -21.19
CA ILE A 518 -27.65 -18.03 -21.17
C ILE A 518 -27.29 -19.53 -21.15
N ASP A 519 -28.03 -20.35 -20.38
CA ASP A 519 -27.85 -21.82 -20.37
C ASP A 519 -28.08 -22.47 -21.74
N ALA A 520 -28.85 -21.80 -22.62
CA ALA A 520 -29.07 -22.26 -23.99
C ALA A 520 -27.90 -21.91 -24.95
N LEU A 521 -26.92 -21.16 -24.53
CA LEU A 521 -25.75 -20.83 -25.35
C LEU A 521 -24.82 -22.05 -25.52
N PRO A 522 -24.22 -22.24 -26.70
CA PRO A 522 -23.23 -23.30 -26.90
C PRO A 522 -22.02 -23.13 -26.01
N GLY A 523 -21.59 -24.21 -25.35
CA GLY A 523 -20.42 -24.24 -24.50
C GLY A 523 -20.70 -23.83 -23.03
N VAL A 524 -21.91 -23.35 -22.72
CA VAL A 524 -22.33 -23.08 -21.34
C VAL A 524 -22.73 -24.41 -20.68
N SER A 525 -22.16 -24.69 -19.53
CA SER A 525 -22.48 -25.88 -18.72
C SER A 525 -23.56 -25.56 -17.71
N LYS A 526 -23.46 -24.44 -17.03
CA LYS A 526 -24.41 -23.98 -16.02
C LYS A 526 -24.29 -22.48 -15.78
N THR A 527 -25.42 -21.83 -15.62
CA THR A 527 -25.50 -20.42 -15.19
C THR A 527 -26.26 -20.32 -13.88
N ALA A 528 -25.82 -19.42 -13.01
CA ALA A 528 -26.49 -19.12 -11.76
C ALA A 528 -26.40 -17.63 -11.42
N PHE A 529 -27.24 -17.22 -10.50
CA PHE A 529 -27.21 -15.89 -9.87
C PHE A 529 -26.56 -15.98 -8.48
N GLY A 530 -25.76 -14.97 -8.13
CA GLY A 530 -25.29 -14.74 -6.78
C GLY A 530 -25.22 -13.25 -6.47
N MET A 531 -25.44 -12.89 -5.21
CA MET A 531 -25.48 -11.48 -4.81
C MET A 531 -24.07 -10.87 -4.71
N SER A 532 -23.06 -11.68 -4.48
CA SER A 532 -21.66 -11.24 -4.31
C SER A 532 -20.68 -12.12 -5.09
N VAL A 533 -19.63 -11.50 -5.60
CA VAL A 533 -18.50 -12.21 -6.23
C VAL A 533 -17.44 -12.49 -5.18
N PRO A 534 -16.97 -13.74 -5.07
CA PRO A 534 -15.89 -14.10 -4.15
C PRO A 534 -14.71 -13.12 -4.20
N TRP A 535 -14.17 -12.77 -3.04
CA TRP A 535 -13.01 -11.88 -2.80
C TRP A 535 -13.18 -10.42 -3.21
N ARG A 536 -14.12 -10.10 -4.13
CA ARG A 536 -14.35 -8.74 -4.62
C ARG A 536 -15.38 -8.01 -3.76
N ASP A 537 -16.48 -8.66 -3.48
CA ASP A 537 -17.62 -8.06 -2.78
C ASP A 537 -17.62 -8.51 -1.34
N GLY A 538 -17.66 -7.56 -0.40
CA GLY A 538 -17.71 -7.84 1.02
C GLY A 538 -18.96 -8.65 1.42
N GLY A 539 -18.84 -9.39 2.51
CA GLY A 539 -19.95 -10.16 3.05
C GLY A 539 -20.91 -9.33 3.92
N PHE A 540 -22.15 -9.79 4.00
CA PHE A 540 -23.15 -9.24 4.90
C PHE A 540 -23.32 -10.19 6.08
N GLY A 541 -22.53 -9.97 7.14
CA GLY A 541 -22.53 -10.82 8.34
C GLY A 541 -23.68 -10.49 9.28
N LEU A 542 -24.57 -11.43 9.52
CA LEU A 542 -25.70 -11.31 10.42
C LEU A 542 -25.57 -12.23 11.64
N GLN A 543 -26.08 -11.77 12.79
CA GLN A 543 -26.25 -12.64 13.95
C GLN A 543 -27.33 -13.68 13.68
N PHE A 544 -27.07 -14.94 14.08
CA PHE A 544 -27.99 -16.05 13.91
C PHE A 544 -27.94 -17.00 15.08
N SER A 545 -29.01 -17.74 15.28
CA SER A 545 -29.09 -18.86 16.23
C SER A 545 -29.59 -20.11 15.52
N ALA A 546 -29.52 -21.24 16.19
CA ALA A 546 -29.90 -22.56 15.65
C ALA A 546 -30.63 -23.40 16.68
N ASP A 547 -31.37 -24.42 16.21
CA ASP A 547 -32.07 -25.38 17.05
C ASP A 547 -31.11 -26.02 18.05
N GLY A 548 -31.47 -25.96 19.32
CA GLY A 548 -30.70 -26.58 20.43
C GLY A 548 -29.52 -25.76 20.91
N HIS A 549 -29.28 -24.59 20.35
CA HIS A 549 -28.25 -23.67 20.85
C HIS A 549 -28.74 -22.97 22.11
N VAL A 550 -28.09 -23.21 23.24
CA VAL A 550 -28.40 -22.59 24.53
C VAL A 550 -27.36 -21.50 24.80
N HIS A 551 -27.80 -20.27 24.88
CA HIS A 551 -26.92 -19.16 25.22
C HIS A 551 -26.45 -19.19 26.66
N ALA A 552 -25.14 -18.98 26.87
CA ALA A 552 -24.66 -18.61 28.18
C ALA A 552 -25.10 -17.15 28.52
N PRO A 553 -25.36 -16.82 29.80
CA PRO A 553 -25.74 -15.46 30.18
C PRO A 553 -24.73 -14.40 29.67
N GLY A 554 -25.19 -13.51 28.81
CA GLY A 554 -24.37 -12.47 28.18
C GLY A 554 -23.60 -12.89 26.94
N GLU A 555 -23.82 -14.08 26.40
CA GLU A 555 -23.29 -14.51 25.10
C GLU A 555 -24.15 -13.93 23.98
N GLU A 556 -23.50 -13.30 23.00
CA GLU A 556 -24.13 -12.88 21.76
C GLU A 556 -24.13 -14.03 20.76
N ASP A 557 -25.15 -14.06 19.93
CA ASP A 557 -25.26 -15.00 18.82
C ASP A 557 -24.05 -14.90 17.88
N PRO A 558 -23.56 -16.03 17.34
CA PRO A 558 -22.52 -16.01 16.33
C PRO A 558 -22.99 -15.27 15.06
N ARG A 559 -22.03 -14.76 14.28
CA ARG A 559 -22.31 -14.15 12.99
C ARG A 559 -22.04 -15.14 11.87
N ALA A 560 -22.93 -15.18 10.88
CA ALA A 560 -22.75 -15.89 9.63
C ALA A 560 -22.92 -14.96 8.45
N GLN A 561 -22.21 -15.21 7.37
CA GLN A 561 -22.39 -14.51 6.10
C GLN A 561 -23.70 -14.96 5.44
N LEU A 562 -24.53 -13.99 5.08
CA LEU A 562 -25.70 -14.21 4.26
C LEU A 562 -25.31 -14.17 2.78
N ARG A 563 -25.65 -15.22 2.04
CA ARG A 563 -25.49 -15.30 0.59
C ARG A 563 -26.83 -15.61 -0.08
N VAL A 564 -27.27 -14.71 -0.93
CA VAL A 564 -28.48 -14.88 -1.72
C VAL A 564 -28.11 -15.44 -3.07
N ILE A 565 -28.62 -16.61 -3.42
CA ILE A 565 -28.21 -17.39 -4.60
C ILE A 565 -29.41 -17.99 -5.34
N SER A 566 -29.26 -18.30 -6.61
CA SER A 566 -30.22 -19.08 -7.36
C SER A 566 -29.92 -20.60 -7.29
N PRO A 567 -30.87 -21.45 -7.61
CA PRO A 567 -30.64 -22.88 -7.84
C PRO A 567 -29.50 -23.09 -8.85
N GLY A 568 -28.62 -24.06 -8.57
CA GLY A 568 -27.47 -24.40 -9.43
C GLY A 568 -26.23 -23.52 -9.21
N PHE A 569 -26.22 -22.64 -8.22
CA PHE A 569 -25.08 -21.79 -7.89
C PHE A 569 -23.83 -22.63 -7.55
N PHE A 570 -23.97 -23.61 -6.67
CA PHE A 570 -22.85 -24.49 -6.30
C PHE A 570 -22.30 -25.26 -7.47
N ALA A 571 -23.19 -25.79 -8.32
CA ALA A 571 -22.78 -26.49 -9.55
C ALA A 571 -22.05 -25.56 -10.53
N SER A 572 -22.45 -24.27 -10.62
CA SER A 572 -21.75 -23.28 -11.48
C SER A 572 -20.36 -22.93 -10.97
N LEU A 573 -20.10 -23.10 -9.67
CA LEU A 573 -18.80 -22.85 -9.06
C LEU A 573 -17.94 -24.12 -8.89
N GLY A 574 -18.48 -25.29 -9.22
CA GLY A 574 -17.82 -26.57 -9.03
C GLY A 574 -17.79 -27.06 -7.58
N VAL A 575 -18.68 -26.55 -6.70
CA VAL A 575 -18.72 -26.84 -5.28
C VAL A 575 -19.68 -27.99 -5.00
N PRO A 576 -19.25 -29.05 -4.27
CA PRO A 576 -20.11 -30.17 -3.96
C PRO A 576 -21.07 -29.88 -2.80
N ILE A 577 -22.29 -30.38 -2.88
CA ILE A 577 -23.19 -30.53 -1.75
C ILE A 577 -22.79 -31.81 -1.01
N ILE A 578 -22.45 -31.66 0.29
CA ILE A 578 -21.92 -32.74 1.12
C ILE A 578 -23.08 -33.61 1.70
N ALA A 579 -24.17 -32.95 2.09
CA ALA A 579 -25.35 -33.61 2.62
C ALA A 579 -26.62 -32.89 2.17
N GLY A 580 -27.75 -33.63 2.08
CA GLY A 580 -29.02 -33.06 1.62
C GLY A 580 -29.06 -32.78 0.12
N ARG A 581 -29.64 -31.63 -0.28
CA ARG A 581 -29.85 -31.24 -1.69
C ARG A 581 -29.57 -29.75 -1.93
N ASP A 582 -29.39 -29.39 -3.21
CA ASP A 582 -29.39 -27.98 -3.67
C ASP A 582 -30.82 -27.40 -3.71
N PHE A 583 -30.90 -26.07 -3.85
CA PHE A 583 -32.18 -25.40 -4.08
C PHE A 583 -32.82 -25.86 -5.39
N ASP A 584 -34.14 -25.89 -5.40
CA ASP A 584 -34.95 -26.11 -6.60
C ASP A 584 -35.86 -24.91 -6.89
N GLY A 585 -36.58 -24.91 -8.01
CA GLY A 585 -37.44 -23.79 -8.41
C GLY A 585 -38.72 -23.63 -7.55
N LEU A 586 -38.92 -24.48 -6.54
CA LEU A 586 -40.05 -24.42 -5.61
C LEU A 586 -39.64 -23.84 -4.26
N ASP A 587 -38.33 -23.83 -3.94
CA ASP A 587 -37.81 -23.26 -2.71
C ASP A 587 -37.93 -21.73 -2.74
N GLY A 588 -38.25 -21.12 -1.60
CA GLY A 588 -38.44 -19.66 -1.49
C GLY A 588 -39.75 -19.12 -2.04
N GLN A 589 -40.66 -19.94 -2.55
CA GLN A 589 -41.98 -19.46 -2.99
C GLN A 589 -42.85 -19.06 -1.80
N LYS A 590 -43.59 -17.95 -1.98
CA LYS A 590 -44.51 -17.43 -0.93
C LYS A 590 -45.47 -18.52 -0.43
N GLY A 591 -45.52 -18.69 0.88
CA GLY A 591 -46.40 -19.64 1.56
C GLY A 591 -45.80 -21.02 1.77
N LYS A 592 -44.57 -21.27 1.33
CA LYS A 592 -43.79 -22.46 1.72
C LYS A 592 -42.89 -22.16 2.93
N GLU A 593 -42.44 -23.23 3.56
CA GLU A 593 -41.49 -23.14 4.65
C GLU A 593 -40.20 -22.54 4.14
N PRO A 594 -39.59 -21.52 4.82
CA PRO A 594 -38.30 -20.97 4.49
C PRO A 594 -37.20 -22.02 4.60
N VAL A 595 -36.30 -22.08 3.61
CA VAL A 595 -35.23 -23.06 3.56
C VAL A 595 -33.86 -22.42 3.32
N VAL A 596 -32.81 -23.05 3.84
CA VAL A 596 -31.43 -22.62 3.67
C VAL A 596 -30.50 -23.79 3.41
N ILE A 597 -29.34 -23.45 2.81
CA ILE A 597 -28.18 -24.34 2.75
C ILE A 597 -27.08 -23.70 3.61
N VAL A 598 -26.31 -24.49 4.33
CA VAL A 598 -25.25 -23.97 5.22
C VAL A 598 -23.89 -24.53 4.85
N SER A 599 -22.82 -23.80 5.20
CA SER A 599 -21.45 -24.29 5.03
C SER A 599 -21.13 -25.43 5.99
N GLU A 600 -20.18 -26.29 5.63
CA GLU A 600 -19.75 -27.42 6.43
C GLU A 600 -19.27 -26.98 7.82
N THR A 601 -18.49 -25.90 7.89
CA THR A 601 -18.02 -25.31 9.14
C THR A 601 -19.18 -24.87 10.04
N LEU A 602 -20.22 -24.25 9.49
CA LEU A 602 -21.41 -23.87 10.26
C LEU A 602 -22.12 -25.11 10.79
N ALA A 603 -22.37 -26.09 9.92
CA ALA A 603 -23.01 -27.34 10.31
C ALA A 603 -22.25 -28.05 11.47
N LYS A 604 -20.93 -28.19 11.38
CA LYS A 604 -20.09 -28.78 12.41
C LYS A 604 -20.08 -27.99 13.72
N ARG A 605 -20.08 -26.65 13.63
CA ARG A 605 -20.04 -25.79 14.82
C ARG A 605 -21.34 -25.76 15.58
N MET A 606 -22.48 -25.68 14.88
CA MET A 606 -23.79 -25.56 15.52
C MET A 606 -24.38 -26.92 15.88
N PHE A 607 -24.03 -27.97 15.16
CA PHE A 607 -24.57 -29.30 15.34
C PHE A 607 -23.46 -30.38 15.47
N PRO A 608 -22.54 -30.26 16.44
CA PRO A 608 -21.33 -31.11 16.52
C PRO A 608 -21.57 -32.61 16.62
N ASN A 609 -22.73 -33.04 17.06
CA ASN A 609 -23.07 -34.47 17.29
C ASN A 609 -24.32 -34.92 16.52
N HIS A 610 -24.84 -34.11 15.61
CA HIS A 610 -26.10 -34.37 14.91
C HIS A 610 -25.98 -33.97 13.43
N ASP A 611 -26.85 -34.58 12.61
CA ASP A 611 -27.01 -34.11 11.24
C ASP A 611 -27.65 -32.70 11.25
N ALA A 612 -27.10 -31.79 10.48
CA ALA A 612 -27.59 -30.43 10.34
C ALA A 612 -28.84 -30.36 9.43
N VAL A 613 -29.01 -31.35 8.52
CA VAL A 613 -30.17 -31.38 7.62
C VAL A 613 -31.46 -31.57 8.44
N ASP A 614 -32.53 -30.92 8.05
CA ASP A 614 -33.83 -30.83 8.72
C ASP A 614 -33.83 -30.15 10.10
N ARG A 615 -32.71 -29.47 10.47
CA ARG A 615 -32.68 -28.56 11.62
C ARG A 615 -32.97 -27.14 11.14
N HIS A 616 -33.20 -26.21 12.10
CA HIS A 616 -33.48 -24.83 11.80
C HIS A 616 -32.38 -23.89 12.24
N VAL A 617 -32.17 -22.87 11.45
CA VAL A 617 -31.44 -21.64 11.79
C VAL A 617 -32.37 -20.45 11.66
N PHE A 618 -32.12 -19.42 12.44
CA PHE A 618 -32.91 -18.20 12.38
C PHE A 618 -32.05 -16.98 12.68
N TRP A 619 -32.34 -15.92 11.97
CA TRP A 619 -31.61 -14.68 12.10
C TRP A 619 -32.07 -13.92 13.35
N THR A 620 -31.13 -13.44 14.15
CA THR A 620 -31.37 -12.70 15.41
C THR A 620 -30.83 -11.28 15.36
N ASP A 621 -30.20 -10.88 14.26
CA ASP A 621 -29.57 -9.58 14.11
C ASP A 621 -30.59 -8.43 14.20
N PRO A 622 -30.32 -7.38 15.00
CA PRO A 622 -31.19 -6.22 15.09
C PRO A 622 -31.45 -5.49 13.77
N VAL A 623 -30.58 -5.64 12.77
CA VAL A 623 -30.72 -5.05 11.43
C VAL A 623 -31.96 -5.53 10.70
N LEU A 624 -32.53 -6.69 11.11
CA LEU A 624 -33.74 -7.24 10.52
C LEU A 624 -34.99 -6.35 10.71
N ARG A 625 -34.94 -5.40 11.62
CA ARG A 625 -36.02 -4.42 11.81
C ARG A 625 -36.24 -3.56 10.57
N PHE A 626 -35.23 -3.36 9.76
CA PHE A 626 -35.27 -2.55 8.54
C PHE A 626 -34.76 -3.26 7.28
N ALA A 627 -34.08 -4.39 7.41
CA ALA A 627 -33.75 -5.26 6.28
C ALA A 627 -34.93 -6.22 6.02
N PRO A 628 -35.40 -6.33 4.78
CA PRO A 628 -36.54 -7.21 4.46
C PRO A 628 -36.08 -8.69 4.34
N ILE A 629 -35.41 -9.17 5.37
CA ILE A 629 -34.98 -10.56 5.55
C ILE A 629 -35.87 -11.18 6.63
N SER A 630 -36.35 -12.37 6.36
CA SER A 630 -37.25 -13.09 7.31
C SER A 630 -36.46 -13.50 8.57
N SER A 631 -37.02 -13.24 9.73
CA SER A 631 -36.55 -13.77 11.02
C SER A 631 -37.21 -15.12 11.41
N ALA A 632 -38.09 -15.65 10.56
CA ALA A 632 -38.69 -16.97 10.77
C ALA A 632 -37.61 -18.07 10.79
N PRO A 633 -37.86 -19.20 11.48
CA PRO A 633 -36.97 -20.34 11.38
C PRO A 633 -36.86 -20.86 9.95
N HIS A 634 -35.61 -21.05 9.48
CA HIS A 634 -35.32 -21.57 8.15
C HIS A 634 -34.82 -23.00 8.29
N ARG A 635 -35.45 -23.94 7.59
CA ARG A 635 -35.02 -25.33 7.62
C ARG A 635 -33.80 -25.56 6.75
N ILE A 636 -32.78 -26.22 7.29
CA ILE A 636 -31.58 -26.62 6.56
C ILE A 636 -31.91 -27.78 5.65
N ILE A 637 -31.82 -27.59 4.33
CA ILE A 637 -32.07 -28.62 3.32
C ILE A 637 -30.80 -29.22 2.73
N GLY A 638 -29.66 -28.57 2.95
CA GLY A 638 -28.38 -29.05 2.46
C GLY A 638 -27.20 -28.47 3.22
N VAL A 639 -26.08 -29.15 3.12
CA VAL A 639 -24.77 -28.74 3.62
C VAL A 639 -23.81 -28.75 2.45
N THR A 640 -23.15 -27.63 2.19
CA THR A 640 -22.15 -27.48 1.13
C THR A 640 -20.73 -27.51 1.68
N ALA A 641 -19.76 -27.90 0.87
CA ALA A 641 -18.35 -27.70 1.19
C ALA A 641 -18.06 -26.23 1.48
N ASP A 642 -17.10 -25.95 2.35
CA ASP A 642 -16.73 -24.59 2.68
C ASP A 642 -16.18 -23.87 1.45
N ILE A 643 -16.68 -22.66 1.22
CA ILE A 643 -16.19 -21.74 0.20
C ILE A 643 -15.53 -20.59 0.94
N ASP A 644 -14.26 -20.33 0.64
CA ASP A 644 -13.61 -19.11 1.10
C ASP A 644 -13.83 -18.01 0.06
N ASP A 645 -14.84 -17.21 0.30
CA ASP A 645 -15.24 -16.13 -0.59
C ASP A 645 -14.91 -14.72 -0.04
N GLU A 646 -14.39 -14.62 1.18
CA GLU A 646 -14.01 -13.35 1.80
C GLU A 646 -12.49 -13.14 1.88
N HIS A 647 -11.76 -14.21 2.24
CA HIS A 647 -10.32 -14.14 2.42
C HIS A 647 -9.61 -15.01 1.40
N ILE A 648 -8.52 -14.50 0.85
CA ILE A 648 -7.68 -15.29 -0.07
C ILE A 648 -6.90 -16.37 0.70
N VAL A 649 -6.65 -16.14 1.99
CA VAL A 649 -6.19 -17.21 2.90
C VAL A 649 -7.42 -17.89 3.43
N PRO A 650 -7.60 -19.21 3.17
CA PRO A 650 -8.76 -19.93 3.65
C PRO A 650 -8.90 -19.84 5.18
N GLU A 651 -9.93 -19.15 5.62
CA GLU A 651 -10.39 -19.17 7.01
C GLU A 651 -11.81 -19.72 7.02
N PRO A 652 -12.12 -20.69 7.89
CA PRO A 652 -13.46 -21.24 7.97
C PRO A 652 -14.49 -20.17 8.33
N ILE A 653 -15.35 -19.80 7.38
CA ILE A 653 -16.39 -18.79 7.54
C ILE A 653 -17.75 -19.47 7.70
N LEU A 654 -18.52 -18.99 8.69
CA LEU A 654 -19.89 -19.42 8.84
C LEU A 654 -20.74 -18.79 7.75
N THR A 655 -21.34 -19.58 6.87
CA THR A 655 -22.14 -19.06 5.75
C THR A 655 -23.51 -19.73 5.71
N VAL A 656 -24.52 -18.90 5.49
CA VAL A 656 -25.91 -19.31 5.26
C VAL A 656 -26.32 -18.85 3.88
N TYR A 657 -26.70 -19.77 3.03
CA TYR A 657 -27.21 -19.52 1.69
C TYR A 657 -28.74 -19.52 1.69
N THR A 658 -29.36 -18.51 1.10
CA THR A 658 -30.80 -18.37 0.96
C THR A 658 -31.20 -18.30 -0.52
N PRO A 659 -32.37 -18.86 -0.90
CA PRO A 659 -32.84 -18.76 -2.27
C PRO A 659 -33.23 -17.31 -2.62
N PHE A 660 -32.93 -16.87 -3.82
CA PHE A 660 -33.12 -15.48 -4.25
C PHE A 660 -34.61 -15.09 -4.42
N GLU A 661 -35.52 -16.03 -4.34
CA GLU A 661 -36.97 -15.79 -4.29
C GLU A 661 -37.46 -15.33 -2.91
N GLU A 662 -36.72 -15.59 -1.85
CA GLU A 662 -37.17 -15.37 -0.47
C GLU A 662 -36.99 -13.94 0.01
N GLY A 663 -36.09 -13.20 -0.57
CA GLY A 663 -35.74 -11.86 -0.12
C GLY A 663 -35.56 -10.86 -1.24
N PRO A 664 -35.34 -9.57 -0.91
CA PRO A 664 -35.02 -8.58 -1.90
C PRO A 664 -33.63 -8.82 -2.47
N VAL A 665 -33.52 -8.80 -3.77
CA VAL A 665 -32.24 -8.87 -4.47
C VAL A 665 -31.65 -7.46 -4.55
N PHE A 666 -30.58 -7.19 -3.80
CA PHE A 666 -29.95 -5.87 -3.72
C PHE A 666 -28.91 -5.60 -4.81
N GLY A 667 -28.38 -6.64 -5.41
CA GLY A 667 -27.40 -6.57 -6.50
C GLY A 667 -27.39 -7.90 -7.22
N GLY A 668 -26.67 -8.01 -8.31
CA GLY A 668 -26.70 -9.23 -9.07
C GLY A 668 -25.49 -9.50 -9.94
N HIS A 669 -24.95 -10.69 -9.76
CA HIS A 669 -23.90 -11.23 -10.61
C HIS A 669 -24.38 -12.53 -11.23
N LEU A 670 -24.09 -12.69 -12.50
CA LEU A 670 -24.28 -13.95 -13.19
C LEU A 670 -22.96 -14.72 -13.21
N PHE A 671 -23.00 -15.97 -12.79
CA PHE A 671 -21.90 -16.90 -12.81
C PHE A 671 -22.15 -17.90 -13.93
N VAL A 672 -21.30 -17.91 -14.93
CA VAL A 672 -21.45 -18.75 -16.12
C VAL A 672 -20.29 -19.73 -16.20
N HIS A 673 -20.56 -20.99 -15.89
CA HIS A 673 -19.59 -22.07 -16.06
C HIS A 673 -19.57 -22.54 -17.49
N THR A 674 -18.39 -22.61 -18.08
CA THR A 674 -18.19 -22.98 -19.49
C THR A 674 -16.98 -23.89 -19.66
N SER A 675 -17.06 -24.79 -20.63
CA SER A 675 -15.91 -25.59 -21.06
C SER A 675 -15.08 -24.92 -22.18
N ALA A 676 -15.56 -23.80 -22.72
CA ALA A 676 -14.89 -23.00 -23.73
C ALA A 676 -14.16 -21.81 -23.10
N ASP A 677 -13.57 -20.91 -23.91
CA ASP A 677 -13.03 -19.65 -23.43
C ASP A 677 -14.16 -18.80 -22.81
N PRO A 678 -14.11 -18.52 -21.49
CA PRO A 678 -15.14 -17.74 -20.80
C PRO A 678 -15.39 -16.37 -21.42
N TYR A 679 -14.35 -15.68 -21.90
CA TYR A 679 -14.46 -14.35 -22.47
C TYR A 679 -15.23 -14.33 -23.81
N SER A 680 -15.28 -15.44 -24.52
CA SER A 680 -16.09 -15.57 -25.75
C SER A 680 -17.59 -15.40 -25.48
N LEU A 681 -18.03 -15.63 -24.25
CA LEU A 681 -19.44 -15.51 -23.83
C LEU A 681 -19.87 -14.08 -23.47
N VAL A 682 -18.93 -13.16 -23.23
CA VAL A 682 -19.24 -11.78 -22.81
C VAL A 682 -20.19 -11.09 -23.79
N THR A 683 -19.87 -11.11 -25.09
CA THR A 683 -20.72 -10.47 -26.13
C THR A 683 -22.10 -11.12 -26.27
N PRO A 684 -22.23 -12.47 -26.38
CA PRO A 684 -23.54 -13.12 -26.41
C PRO A 684 -24.39 -12.84 -25.16
N VAL A 685 -23.82 -12.92 -23.96
CA VAL A 685 -24.52 -12.63 -22.71
C VAL A 685 -24.98 -11.19 -22.66
N THR A 686 -24.09 -10.24 -23.01
CA THR A 686 -24.43 -8.81 -23.07
C THR A 686 -25.61 -8.57 -24.00
N ARG A 687 -25.65 -9.22 -25.16
CA ARG A 687 -26.76 -9.10 -26.11
C ARG A 687 -28.06 -9.62 -25.51
N ILE A 688 -28.06 -10.80 -24.90
CA ILE A 688 -29.23 -11.39 -24.26
C ILE A 688 -29.80 -10.44 -23.18
N ILE A 689 -28.96 -9.89 -22.32
CA ILE A 689 -29.40 -9.00 -21.25
C ILE A 689 -29.95 -7.68 -21.81
N ARG A 690 -29.27 -7.09 -22.82
CA ARG A 690 -29.74 -5.83 -23.46
C ARG A 690 -31.03 -6.01 -24.26
N ASP A 691 -31.23 -7.16 -24.88
CA ASP A 691 -32.49 -7.50 -25.56
C ASP A 691 -33.65 -7.60 -24.57
N MET A 692 -33.43 -7.96 -23.31
CA MET A 692 -34.42 -8.00 -22.25
C MET A 692 -34.63 -6.64 -21.56
N SER A 693 -33.57 -5.86 -21.43
CA SER A 693 -33.61 -4.54 -20.80
C SER A 693 -32.48 -3.66 -21.34
N ALA A 694 -32.84 -2.72 -22.23
CA ALA A 694 -31.85 -1.86 -22.92
C ALA A 694 -31.07 -0.94 -21.96
N ASP A 695 -31.70 -0.54 -20.84
CA ASP A 695 -31.11 0.34 -19.82
C ASP A 695 -30.31 -0.44 -18.75
N GLN A 696 -30.14 -1.76 -18.89
CA GLN A 696 -29.45 -2.59 -17.92
C GLN A 696 -27.93 -2.45 -18.06
N PRO A 697 -27.19 -1.96 -17.06
CA PRO A 697 -25.75 -1.99 -17.09
C PRO A 697 -25.22 -3.43 -17.01
N ILE A 698 -24.12 -3.65 -17.69
CA ILE A 698 -23.37 -4.91 -17.69
C ILE A 698 -21.91 -4.53 -17.54
N GLU A 699 -21.31 -4.90 -16.43
CA GLU A 699 -19.98 -4.45 -16.08
C GLU A 699 -19.14 -5.59 -15.48
N HIS A 700 -17.84 -5.35 -15.39
CA HIS A 700 -16.91 -6.23 -14.67
C HIS A 700 -16.98 -7.71 -15.06
N ALA A 701 -17.10 -7.98 -16.36
CA ALA A 701 -17.00 -9.34 -16.86
C ALA A 701 -15.55 -9.84 -16.67
N ALA A 702 -15.38 -10.85 -15.81
CA ALA A 702 -14.07 -11.41 -15.48
C ALA A 702 -14.20 -12.88 -15.08
N THR A 703 -13.17 -13.68 -15.31
CA THR A 703 -13.10 -15.01 -14.69
C THR A 703 -12.85 -14.89 -13.18
N LEU A 704 -13.23 -15.89 -12.39
CA LEU A 704 -12.88 -15.90 -10.97
C LEU A 704 -11.36 -15.90 -10.74
N GLU A 705 -10.58 -16.47 -11.67
CA GLU A 705 -9.12 -16.39 -11.64
C GLU A 705 -8.62 -14.95 -11.79
N ASP A 706 -9.22 -14.17 -12.71
CA ASP A 706 -8.87 -12.76 -12.90
C ASP A 706 -9.37 -11.88 -11.74
N VAL A 707 -10.53 -12.18 -11.16
CA VAL A 707 -11.00 -11.53 -9.92
C VAL A 707 -9.99 -11.74 -8.80
N ARG A 708 -9.56 -12.99 -8.58
CA ARG A 708 -8.51 -13.32 -7.61
C ARG A 708 -7.20 -12.59 -7.92
N ALA A 709 -6.82 -12.55 -9.19
CA ALA A 709 -5.62 -11.84 -9.64
C ALA A 709 -5.71 -10.34 -9.40
N GLU A 710 -6.89 -9.74 -9.57
CA GLU A 710 -7.16 -8.32 -9.31
C GLU A 710 -7.03 -8.00 -7.81
N VAL A 711 -7.63 -8.79 -6.95
CA VAL A 711 -7.56 -8.63 -5.49
C VAL A 711 -6.12 -8.82 -4.99
N LEU A 712 -5.35 -9.74 -5.57
CA LEU A 712 -3.93 -9.94 -5.26
C LEU A 712 -2.99 -8.91 -5.91
N THR A 713 -3.50 -7.98 -6.72
CA THR A 713 -2.66 -6.99 -7.40
C THR A 713 -1.78 -6.18 -6.45
N PRO A 714 -2.26 -5.70 -5.27
CA PRO A 714 -1.41 -5.01 -4.30
C PRO A 714 -0.23 -5.87 -3.83
N ASP A 715 -0.45 -7.15 -3.54
CA ASP A 715 0.58 -8.07 -3.07
C ASP A 715 1.59 -8.42 -4.16
N ARG A 716 1.13 -8.57 -5.41
CA ARG A 716 2.01 -8.74 -6.59
C ARG A 716 2.91 -7.53 -6.79
N LEU A 717 2.35 -6.34 -6.69
CA LEU A 717 3.10 -5.09 -6.82
C LEU A 717 4.08 -4.89 -5.65
N ASN A 718 3.68 -5.19 -4.42
CA ASN A 718 4.55 -5.22 -3.26
C ASN A 718 5.74 -6.15 -3.50
N SER A 719 5.47 -7.40 -3.92
CA SER A 719 6.48 -8.41 -4.22
C SER A 719 7.45 -7.96 -5.30
N LEU A 720 6.95 -7.30 -6.35
CA LEU A 720 7.78 -6.76 -7.43
C LEU A 720 8.70 -5.65 -6.92
N VAL A 721 8.18 -4.67 -6.19
CA VAL A 721 8.95 -3.51 -5.71
C VAL A 721 10.02 -3.95 -4.70
N PHE A 722 9.65 -4.75 -3.70
CA PHE A 722 10.60 -5.28 -2.72
C PHE A 722 11.60 -6.25 -3.36
N GLY A 723 11.16 -7.05 -4.32
CA GLY A 723 12.00 -7.95 -5.10
C GLY A 723 13.08 -7.20 -5.89
N VAL A 724 12.72 -6.09 -6.54
CA VAL A 724 13.68 -5.22 -7.25
C VAL A 724 14.69 -4.61 -6.27
N PHE A 725 14.23 -4.09 -5.12
CA PHE A 725 15.15 -3.54 -4.11
C PHE A 725 16.11 -4.62 -3.57
N ALA A 726 15.61 -5.81 -3.30
CA ALA A 726 16.42 -6.92 -2.85
C ALA A 726 17.44 -7.37 -3.90
N ALA A 727 17.04 -7.45 -5.18
CA ALA A 727 17.93 -7.78 -6.29
C ALA A 727 19.05 -6.75 -6.46
N VAL A 728 18.73 -5.46 -6.41
CA VAL A 728 19.70 -4.36 -6.45
C VAL A 728 20.64 -4.43 -5.25
N ALA A 729 20.11 -4.63 -4.04
CA ALA A 729 20.90 -4.77 -2.83
C ALA A 729 21.87 -5.96 -2.92
N LEU A 730 21.40 -7.11 -3.39
CA LEU A 730 22.20 -8.31 -3.59
C LEU A 730 23.32 -8.08 -4.61
N ALA A 731 22.99 -7.48 -5.77
CA ALA A 731 23.98 -7.18 -6.81
C ALA A 731 25.09 -6.26 -6.28
N ILE A 732 24.71 -5.18 -5.57
CA ILE A 732 25.68 -4.26 -4.95
C ILE A 732 26.49 -4.99 -3.85
N ALA A 733 25.87 -5.88 -3.06
CA ALA A 733 26.56 -6.66 -2.03
C ALA A 733 27.63 -7.58 -2.63
N VAL A 734 27.33 -8.29 -3.72
CA VAL A 734 28.28 -9.14 -4.45
C VAL A 734 29.48 -8.31 -4.90
N VAL A 735 29.25 -7.17 -5.54
CA VAL A 735 30.32 -6.26 -6.01
C VAL A 735 31.15 -5.74 -4.83
N GLY A 736 30.50 -5.37 -3.72
CA GLY A 736 31.18 -4.86 -2.52
C GLY A 736 32.08 -5.89 -1.86
N VAL A 737 31.59 -7.12 -1.65
CA VAL A 737 32.37 -8.23 -1.09
C VAL A 737 33.55 -8.58 -2.00
N ALA A 738 33.29 -8.72 -3.31
CA ALA A 738 34.36 -8.99 -4.27
C ALA A 738 35.45 -7.89 -4.26
N GLY A 739 35.03 -6.63 -4.17
CA GLY A 739 35.93 -5.47 -4.08
C GLY A 739 36.83 -5.50 -2.83
N VAL A 740 36.22 -5.74 -1.65
CA VAL A 740 36.94 -5.83 -0.38
C VAL A 740 37.95 -6.98 -0.36
N LEU A 741 37.56 -8.15 -0.89
CA LEU A 741 38.42 -9.31 -0.96
C LEU A 741 39.54 -9.13 -2.01
N ALA A 742 39.26 -8.56 -3.17
CA ALA A 742 40.25 -8.25 -4.18
C ALA A 742 41.33 -7.28 -3.64
N PHE A 743 40.90 -6.26 -2.87
CA PHE A 743 41.84 -5.36 -2.18
C PHE A 743 42.66 -6.10 -1.11
N SER A 744 42.00 -6.95 -0.29
CA SER A 744 42.71 -7.75 0.74
C SER A 744 43.75 -8.69 0.15
N VAL A 745 43.46 -9.30 -1.00
CA VAL A 745 44.42 -10.14 -1.75
C VAL A 745 45.55 -9.30 -2.30
N SER A 746 45.27 -8.19 -2.97
CA SER A 746 46.28 -7.31 -3.54
C SER A 746 47.22 -6.73 -2.46
N ALA A 747 46.70 -6.40 -1.27
CA ALA A 747 47.52 -5.90 -0.16
C ALA A 747 48.43 -6.95 0.50
N ARG A 748 48.18 -8.25 0.23
CA ARG A 748 48.91 -9.41 0.79
C ARG A 748 49.63 -10.23 -0.27
N THR A 749 49.83 -9.69 -1.45
CA THR A 749 50.44 -10.40 -2.57
C THR A 749 51.81 -10.95 -2.19
N ARG A 750 52.64 -10.15 -1.49
CA ARG A 750 53.96 -10.59 -1.00
C ARG A 750 53.86 -11.71 0.05
N GLU A 751 52.92 -11.61 1.01
CA GLU A 751 52.68 -12.66 2.00
C GLU A 751 52.29 -13.97 1.32
N PHE A 752 51.40 -13.91 0.32
CA PHE A 752 50.98 -15.08 -0.47
C PHE A 752 52.11 -15.64 -1.30
N GLY A 753 53.00 -14.80 -1.90
CA GLY A 753 54.19 -15.19 -2.60
C GLY A 753 55.18 -15.94 -1.68
N ILE A 754 55.40 -15.44 -0.47
CA ILE A 754 56.28 -16.11 0.52
C ILE A 754 55.68 -17.47 0.94
N ARG A 755 54.36 -17.56 1.19
CA ARG A 755 53.70 -18.84 1.54
C ARG A 755 53.79 -19.86 0.42
N LEU A 756 53.60 -19.46 -0.83
CA LEU A 756 53.80 -20.34 -1.99
C LEU A 756 55.23 -20.78 -2.14
N ALA A 757 56.21 -19.90 -1.93
CA ALA A 757 57.62 -20.20 -1.94
C ALA A 757 58.04 -21.20 -0.84
N LEU A 758 57.34 -21.18 0.33
CA LEU A 758 57.52 -22.09 1.45
C LEU A 758 56.75 -23.42 1.30
N GLY A 759 56.06 -23.67 0.16
CA GLY A 759 55.39 -24.93 -0.16
C GLY A 759 53.88 -24.99 0.18
N SER A 760 53.23 -23.88 0.49
CA SER A 760 51.75 -23.87 0.68
C SER A 760 51.04 -24.16 -0.66
N GLN A 761 49.98 -24.97 -0.62
CA GLN A 761 49.23 -25.28 -1.82
C GLN A 761 48.34 -24.08 -2.24
N PRO A 762 48.20 -23.82 -3.56
CA PRO A 762 47.26 -22.76 -4.04
C PRO A 762 45.82 -22.91 -3.52
N GLN A 763 45.37 -24.16 -3.25
CA GLN A 763 44.09 -24.46 -2.68
C GLN A 763 43.91 -23.91 -1.24
N ASP A 764 44.95 -23.85 -0.42
CA ASP A 764 44.89 -23.34 0.95
C ASP A 764 44.69 -21.82 0.96
N LEU A 765 45.34 -21.13 -0.01
CA LEU A 765 45.12 -19.69 -0.20
C LEU A 765 43.69 -19.41 -0.67
N LEU A 766 43.19 -20.21 -1.62
CA LEU A 766 41.82 -20.12 -2.11
C LEU A 766 40.80 -20.32 -0.96
N LYS A 767 40.94 -21.40 -0.18
CA LYS A 767 40.11 -21.67 1.01
C LYS A 767 40.19 -20.54 2.01
N GLY A 768 41.34 -19.96 2.26
CA GLY A 768 41.53 -18.85 3.19
C GLY A 768 40.77 -17.59 2.77
N VAL A 769 40.80 -17.24 1.48
CA VAL A 769 40.05 -16.07 0.95
C VAL A 769 38.53 -16.31 0.98
N VAL A 770 38.08 -17.51 0.58
CA VAL A 770 36.66 -17.87 0.61
C VAL A 770 36.11 -17.88 2.05
N THR A 771 36.84 -18.46 2.98
CA THR A 771 36.49 -18.47 4.42
C THR A 771 36.38 -17.04 4.98
N GLN A 772 37.31 -16.15 4.60
CA GLN A 772 37.22 -14.73 4.99
C GLN A 772 35.96 -14.06 4.43
N GLY A 773 35.58 -14.34 3.19
CA GLY A 773 34.32 -13.84 2.60
C GLY A 773 33.08 -14.36 3.34
N ALA A 774 33.06 -15.66 3.66
CA ALA A 774 31.99 -16.31 4.42
C ALA A 774 31.85 -15.73 5.84
N LEU A 775 32.96 -15.46 6.53
CA LEU A 775 32.98 -14.85 7.87
C LEU A 775 32.40 -13.41 7.84
N ILE A 776 32.76 -12.61 6.83
CA ILE A 776 32.21 -11.27 6.66
C ILE A 776 30.70 -11.36 6.40
N ALA A 777 30.28 -12.31 5.56
CA ALA A 777 28.86 -12.55 5.28
C ALA A 777 28.12 -13.01 6.56
N GLY A 778 28.66 -13.97 7.30
CA GLY A 778 28.08 -14.44 8.56
C GLY A 778 27.91 -13.32 9.59
N ALA A 779 28.96 -12.49 9.78
CA ALA A 779 28.87 -11.34 10.67
C ALA A 779 27.80 -10.32 10.22
N GLY A 780 27.70 -10.06 8.91
CA GLY A 780 26.68 -9.19 8.34
C GLY A 780 25.26 -9.74 8.51
N ILE A 781 25.06 -11.03 8.27
CA ILE A 781 23.77 -11.72 8.45
C ILE A 781 23.35 -11.65 9.92
N LEU A 782 24.23 -11.93 10.87
CA LEU A 782 23.93 -11.83 12.31
C LEU A 782 23.58 -10.40 12.73
N ALA A 783 24.36 -9.41 12.27
CA ALA A 783 24.08 -8.00 12.54
C ALA A 783 22.75 -7.56 11.92
N GLY A 784 22.43 -8.01 10.69
CA GLY A 784 21.18 -7.74 10.01
C GLY A 784 19.99 -8.39 10.70
N ALA A 785 20.14 -9.63 11.18
CA ALA A 785 19.11 -10.33 11.93
C ALA A 785 18.80 -9.63 13.27
N ALA A 786 19.84 -9.23 14.01
CA ALA A 786 19.69 -8.47 15.25
C ALA A 786 19.00 -7.12 15.01
N PHE A 787 19.45 -6.38 13.99
CA PHE A 787 18.85 -5.08 13.61
C PHE A 787 17.41 -5.26 13.15
N GLY A 788 17.13 -6.22 12.28
CA GLY A 788 15.78 -6.52 11.78
C GLY A 788 14.82 -6.92 12.90
N PHE A 789 15.29 -7.72 13.88
CA PHE A 789 14.50 -8.08 15.06
C PHE A 789 14.13 -6.84 15.90
N VAL A 790 15.11 -5.96 16.17
CA VAL A 790 14.86 -4.71 16.92
C VAL A 790 13.88 -3.82 16.18
N VAL A 791 14.06 -3.64 14.86
CA VAL A 791 13.15 -2.84 14.03
C VAL A 791 11.74 -3.42 14.02
N ALA A 792 11.60 -4.74 13.83
CA ALA A 792 10.30 -5.41 13.82
C ALA A 792 9.58 -5.28 15.18
N ARG A 793 10.32 -5.39 16.29
CA ARG A 793 9.76 -5.22 17.64
C ARG A 793 9.31 -3.77 17.91
N LEU A 794 10.11 -2.78 17.50
CA LEU A 794 9.76 -1.37 17.64
C LEU A 794 8.61 -0.98 16.69
N ALA A 795 8.64 -1.49 15.45
CA ALA A 795 7.58 -1.24 14.49
C ALA A 795 6.26 -1.88 14.91
N GLY A 796 6.28 -3.09 15.49
CA GLY A 796 5.08 -3.79 16.00
C GLY A 796 4.36 -3.03 17.11
N SER A 797 5.05 -2.17 17.89
CA SER A 797 4.42 -1.32 18.88
C SER A 797 3.71 -0.08 18.29
N TYR A 798 4.09 0.34 17.07
CA TYR A 798 3.54 1.52 16.38
C TYR A 798 2.71 1.18 15.15
N LEU A 799 2.93 0.00 14.55
CA LEU A 799 2.28 -0.48 13.34
C LEU A 799 1.60 -1.81 13.69
N PHE A 800 0.35 -1.75 14.10
CA PHE A 800 -0.44 -2.82 14.73
C PHE A 800 -0.55 -4.15 13.94
N GLU A 801 -0.07 -4.25 12.71
CA GLU A 801 -0.30 -5.40 11.83
C GLU A 801 0.95 -6.10 11.28
N MET A 802 2.17 -5.72 11.69
CA MET A 802 3.36 -6.39 11.18
C MET A 802 3.62 -7.71 11.92
N LYS A 803 3.22 -8.82 11.30
CA LYS A 803 3.63 -10.17 11.76
C LYS A 803 5.15 -10.33 11.60
N MET A 804 5.80 -10.96 12.57
CA MET A 804 7.23 -11.30 12.48
C MET A 804 7.48 -12.20 11.27
N PRO A 805 8.59 -12.00 10.52
CA PRO A 805 8.94 -12.91 9.43
C PRO A 805 9.03 -14.36 9.93
N GLY A 806 8.45 -15.28 9.17
CA GLY A 806 8.60 -16.70 9.45
C GLY A 806 10.06 -17.18 9.34
N ALA A 807 10.37 -18.36 9.85
CA ALA A 807 11.71 -18.93 9.77
C ALA A 807 12.18 -19.12 8.32
N LEU A 808 11.30 -19.51 7.41
CA LEU A 808 11.63 -19.78 6.00
C LEU A 808 12.21 -18.57 5.24
N PRO A 809 11.60 -17.38 5.24
CA PRO A 809 12.18 -16.18 4.61
C PRO A 809 13.56 -15.81 5.18
N VAL A 810 13.74 -15.93 6.49
CA VAL A 810 15.01 -15.64 7.17
C VAL A 810 16.11 -16.58 6.71
N VAL A 811 15.84 -17.90 6.68
CA VAL A 811 16.80 -18.93 6.25
C VAL A 811 17.12 -18.77 4.77
N LEU A 812 16.13 -18.60 3.90
CA LEU A 812 16.34 -18.39 2.46
C LEU A 812 17.26 -17.19 2.19
N SER A 813 17.03 -16.07 2.88
CA SER A 813 17.84 -14.86 2.72
C SER A 813 19.27 -15.04 3.21
N ALA A 814 19.47 -15.75 4.32
CA ALA A 814 20.79 -16.08 4.84
C ALA A 814 21.58 -16.97 3.88
N VAL A 815 20.93 -18.03 3.38
CA VAL A 815 21.56 -18.98 2.43
C VAL A 815 21.91 -18.27 1.13
N LEU A 816 21.00 -17.47 0.57
CA LEU A 816 21.23 -16.73 -0.67
C LEU A 816 22.40 -15.75 -0.55
N LEU A 817 22.48 -14.99 0.55
CA LEU A 817 23.60 -14.08 0.80
C LEU A 817 24.91 -14.80 1.01
N LEU A 818 24.90 -15.94 1.71
CA LEU A 818 26.10 -16.74 1.91
C LEU A 818 26.62 -17.30 0.58
N ILE A 819 25.74 -17.84 -0.26
CA ILE A 819 26.10 -18.31 -1.60
C ILE A 819 26.65 -17.15 -2.43
N ALA A 820 25.98 -16.00 -2.41
CA ALA A 820 26.43 -14.81 -3.14
C ALA A 820 27.81 -14.34 -2.68
N ALA A 821 28.10 -14.35 -1.38
CA ALA A 821 29.40 -13.99 -0.83
C ALA A 821 30.47 -15.00 -1.22
N VAL A 822 30.19 -16.30 -1.21
CA VAL A 822 31.12 -17.34 -1.66
C VAL A 822 31.43 -17.16 -3.16
N VAL A 823 30.42 -16.97 -4.00
CA VAL A 823 30.57 -16.72 -5.45
C VAL A 823 31.41 -15.46 -5.69
N ALA A 824 31.10 -14.37 -4.98
CA ALA A 824 31.85 -13.12 -5.06
C ALA A 824 33.31 -13.28 -4.66
N SER A 825 33.60 -14.21 -3.76
CA SER A 825 34.96 -14.50 -3.26
C SER A 825 35.80 -15.33 -4.24
N MET A 826 35.18 -16.07 -5.17
CA MET A 826 35.89 -16.98 -6.07
C MET A 826 36.87 -16.26 -6.99
N LEU A 827 36.48 -15.11 -7.56
CA LEU A 827 37.35 -14.37 -8.48
C LEU A 827 38.59 -13.82 -7.81
N PRO A 828 38.52 -13.13 -6.65
CA PRO A 828 39.71 -12.73 -5.87
C PRO A 828 40.55 -13.93 -5.38
N ALA A 829 39.87 -15.00 -4.96
CA ALA A 829 40.54 -16.22 -4.49
C ALA A 829 41.34 -16.90 -5.61
N ALA A 830 40.78 -17.00 -6.82
CA ALA A 830 41.46 -17.55 -7.99
C ALA A 830 42.69 -16.71 -8.39
N ARG A 831 42.62 -15.37 -8.24
CA ARG A 831 43.77 -14.48 -8.47
C ARG A 831 44.84 -14.72 -7.42
N ALA A 832 44.50 -14.90 -6.14
CA ALA A 832 45.45 -15.22 -5.08
C ALA A 832 46.19 -16.52 -5.33
N ALA A 833 45.49 -17.54 -5.83
CA ALA A 833 46.08 -18.86 -6.13
C ALA A 833 46.99 -18.89 -7.38
N ARG A 834 46.93 -17.87 -8.25
CA ARG A 834 47.68 -17.75 -9.50
C ARG A 834 48.78 -16.69 -9.43
N ILE A 835 49.19 -16.25 -8.25
CA ILE A 835 50.25 -15.26 -8.07
C ILE A 835 51.62 -15.88 -8.48
N ASP A 836 52.34 -15.19 -9.39
CA ASP A 836 53.71 -15.56 -9.71
C ASP A 836 54.62 -15.21 -8.54
N VAL A 837 55.30 -16.24 -8.01
CA VAL A 837 56.17 -16.12 -6.84
C VAL A 837 57.33 -15.14 -7.07
N ILE A 838 57.87 -15.17 -8.30
CA ILE A 838 59.07 -14.35 -8.65
C ILE A 838 58.64 -12.87 -8.75
N GLU A 839 57.49 -12.63 -9.39
CA GLU A 839 56.93 -11.27 -9.54
C GLU A 839 56.51 -10.70 -8.19
N ALA A 840 55.87 -11.53 -7.33
CA ALA A 840 55.45 -11.15 -5.98
C ALA A 840 56.58 -10.80 -5.02
N LEU A 841 57.75 -11.41 -5.18
CA LEU A 841 58.95 -11.13 -4.38
C LEU A 841 59.77 -9.94 -4.92
N ARG A 842 59.60 -9.62 -6.22
CA ARG A 842 60.27 -8.45 -6.88
C ARG A 842 59.48 -7.16 -6.78
N SER A 843 58.19 -7.22 -6.44
CA SER A 843 57.36 -6.01 -6.28
C SER A 843 57.76 -5.27 -4.99
N GLU A 844 58.51 -4.17 -5.11
CA GLU A 844 58.78 -3.19 -4.06
C GLU A 844 57.51 -2.36 -3.72
#